data_c1d0071d058aa28f3f945d4751255645
#
_entry.id   c1d0071d058aa28f3f945d4751255645
#
_cell.length_a   1.000
_cell.length_b   1.000
_cell.length_c   1.000
_cell.angle_alpha   90.00
_cell.angle_beta   90.00
_cell.angle_gamma   90.00
#
_symmetry.space_group_name_H-M   'P 1'
#
loop_
_entity.id
_entity.type
_entity.pdbx_description
1 polymer ?
#
loop_
_entity_poly.entity_id
_entity_poly.type
_entity_poly.pdbx_seq_one_letter_code
_entity_poly.pdbx_strand_id
1 'polypeptide(L)'
;MEEKAFFTAKEREQLFALYKRLLQLSGDTLQKGDCHKLKIHLIKAVAEGNLPRNCFGMNPIIKDMQTAVIVAEEIGMKRASILGIMLHESVKNHLCTLASVQQEYGEDVAGIIRGLVKINELYSKSPTIESENFRNLLLSFAEDMRVILIIIADRVNLMRQIKETPNIEARTQVANEAAYLYAPLAHKLGLYKLKSELEDLSLKYTEHDVYYHIKDKLNETKASRDKYIAAFIEPIQHKLEEAGLKFHMKGRTKSIHSIYQKMKKQKCPFEGVYDLFAIRIILDSPVDKEKQECWQVYSIVTDMYMPNPKRLRDWLSVPKSNGYESLHTTVMGPEGKWVEVQIRTERMDEIAERGLAAHWRYKGVKGESGLDEWLTSIRETLENADSDLEVMDQFKLELYEDEVFVFTPKGDLYKMPKGATVLDFAFAIHSKLGSKCIGAKVNGKNAQLKQTLNSGDQVEVMTSNTQTPKRDWLNIVTTSKARTKIRQAIKEIEARQTEFAKETIERKFKNRKLEYDEAVMMRLIKKLGYKTVTEFYQDIANETRDANDIIEKYLELKKKETENREDIVYRSAENFSMQTAQDDKTFKEDVLVIDQNLKGLDFKLAKCCNPIYGDDVFGFVTISGGIKIHRTDCPNARELQSRFAYRIVKARWAGKSHGKQYPITLRIVGHDDIGIVTNITSIINKENAILLRSISIDSHDGLFSGMMTVMVDDTSKLESLVKKIKTVKGVKQVNRG
;
A
#
# COMPACT_ATOMS: atom_id res chain seq x y z
N MET A 1 -33.81 10.30 -31.68
CA MET A 1 -33.12 10.07 -30.36
C MET A 1 -32.86 11.45 -29.79
N GLU A 2 -33.58 11.83 -28.72
CA GLU A 2 -33.29 13.07 -28.01
C GLU A 2 -31.85 12.98 -27.48
N GLU A 3 -30.99 13.92 -27.89
CA GLU A 3 -29.70 14.11 -27.29
C GLU A 3 -29.88 14.33 -25.79
N LYS A 4 -29.57 13.35 -24.98
CA LYS A 4 -29.58 13.50 -23.52
C LYS A 4 -28.60 14.61 -23.17
N ALA A 5 -29.14 15.78 -22.75
CA ALA A 5 -28.31 16.91 -22.34
C ALA A 5 -27.31 16.44 -21.27
N PHE A 6 -26.03 16.79 -21.42
CA PHE A 6 -24.96 16.38 -20.50
C PHE A 6 -25.27 16.74 -19.04
N PHE A 7 -25.94 17.88 -18.81
CA PHE A 7 -26.41 18.33 -17.50
C PHE A 7 -27.96 18.32 -17.45
N THR A 8 -28.52 17.76 -16.38
CA THR A 8 -29.92 17.96 -16.02
C THR A 8 -30.16 19.40 -15.53
N ALA A 9 -31.42 19.85 -15.45
CA ALA A 9 -31.76 21.18 -14.94
C ALA A 9 -31.22 21.40 -13.50
N LYS A 10 -31.42 20.42 -12.61
CA LYS A 10 -30.92 20.44 -11.24
C LYS A 10 -29.39 20.50 -11.17
N GLU A 11 -28.70 19.77 -12.04
CA GLU A 11 -27.24 19.79 -12.11
C GLU A 11 -26.69 21.14 -12.61
N ARG A 12 -27.41 21.84 -13.49
CA ARG A 12 -27.02 23.20 -13.91
C ARG A 12 -27.09 24.20 -12.75
N GLU A 13 -28.15 24.17 -11.98
CA GLU A 13 -28.26 25.03 -10.77
C GLU A 13 -27.14 24.72 -9.77
N GLN A 14 -26.88 23.45 -9.54
CA GLN A 14 -25.80 22.99 -8.66
C GLN A 14 -24.42 23.43 -9.17
N LEU A 15 -24.17 23.33 -10.49
CA LEU A 15 -22.94 23.77 -11.12
C LEU A 15 -22.66 25.26 -10.85
N PHE A 16 -23.69 26.12 -11.03
CA PHE A 16 -23.55 27.56 -10.76
C PHE A 16 -23.25 27.84 -9.28
N ALA A 17 -23.96 27.18 -8.38
CA ALA A 17 -23.73 27.35 -6.94
C ALA A 17 -22.30 26.93 -6.53
N LEU A 18 -21.82 25.77 -7.01
CA LEU A 18 -20.46 25.27 -6.77
C LEU A 18 -19.41 26.17 -7.36
N TYR A 19 -19.60 26.65 -8.58
CA TYR A 19 -18.68 27.57 -9.23
C TYR A 19 -18.54 28.87 -8.45
N LYS A 20 -19.68 29.48 -8.04
CA LYS A 20 -19.66 30.69 -7.21
C LYS A 20 -18.97 30.46 -5.87
N ARG A 21 -19.21 29.30 -5.23
CA ARG A 21 -18.57 28.93 -3.97
C ARG A 21 -17.05 28.75 -4.14
N LEU A 22 -16.66 28.05 -5.21
CA LEU A 22 -15.23 27.81 -5.51
C LEU A 22 -14.49 29.15 -5.76
N LEU A 23 -15.10 30.09 -6.48
CA LEU A 23 -14.53 31.42 -6.69
C LEU A 23 -14.35 32.19 -5.36
N GLN A 24 -15.32 32.12 -4.45
CA GLN A 24 -15.21 32.75 -3.13
C GLN A 24 -14.07 32.16 -2.31
N LEU A 25 -13.87 30.85 -2.36
CA LEU A 25 -12.84 30.15 -1.60
C LEU A 25 -11.43 30.30 -2.19
N SER A 26 -11.33 30.53 -3.50
CA SER A 26 -10.07 30.52 -4.24
C SER A 26 -9.67 31.88 -4.82
N GLY A 27 -10.43 32.97 -4.55
CA GLY A 27 -10.24 34.27 -5.16
C GLY A 27 -8.82 34.85 -5.02
N ASP A 28 -8.16 34.61 -3.89
CA ASP A 28 -6.80 35.05 -3.62
C ASP A 28 -5.71 34.06 -4.08
N THR A 29 -6.08 32.87 -4.53
CA THR A 29 -5.13 31.79 -4.84
C THR A 29 -5.04 31.45 -6.32
N LEU A 30 -6.12 31.65 -7.09
CA LEU A 30 -6.13 31.43 -8.54
C LEU A 30 -5.49 32.62 -9.25
N GLN A 31 -4.66 32.32 -10.25
CA GLN A 31 -4.04 33.37 -11.08
C GLN A 31 -5.06 33.99 -12.04
N LYS A 32 -4.83 35.24 -12.45
CA LYS A 32 -5.63 35.89 -13.49
C LYS A 32 -5.58 35.03 -14.76
N GLY A 33 -6.74 34.60 -15.21
CA GLY A 33 -6.85 33.75 -16.41
C GLY A 33 -7.09 32.28 -16.15
N ASP A 34 -6.74 31.72 -14.97
CA ASP A 34 -6.98 30.28 -14.66
C ASP A 34 -8.44 29.90 -14.84
N CYS A 35 -9.36 30.71 -14.32
CA CYS A 35 -10.80 30.44 -14.44
C CYS A 35 -11.29 30.47 -15.88
N HIS A 36 -10.77 31.41 -16.71
CA HIS A 36 -11.14 31.51 -18.12
C HIS A 36 -10.64 30.29 -18.90
N LYS A 37 -9.39 29.92 -18.72
CA LYS A 37 -8.78 28.72 -19.35
C LYS A 37 -9.48 27.45 -18.93
N LEU A 38 -9.72 27.25 -17.62
CA LEU A 38 -10.47 26.12 -17.09
C LEU A 38 -11.86 26.02 -17.69
N LYS A 39 -12.58 27.16 -17.83
CA LYS A 39 -13.89 27.19 -18.46
C LYS A 39 -13.84 26.74 -19.92
N ILE A 40 -12.83 27.14 -20.69
CA ILE A 40 -12.63 26.72 -22.08
C ILE A 40 -12.41 25.20 -22.13
N HIS A 41 -11.51 24.66 -21.28
CA HIS A 41 -11.26 23.22 -21.21
C HIS A 41 -12.53 22.41 -20.86
N LEU A 42 -13.31 22.86 -19.88
CA LEU A 42 -14.56 22.19 -19.48
C LEU A 42 -15.63 22.25 -20.56
N ILE A 43 -15.78 23.39 -21.24
CA ILE A 43 -16.74 23.51 -22.39
C ILE A 43 -16.33 22.54 -23.50
N LYS A 44 -15.04 22.47 -23.84
CA LYS A 44 -14.53 21.53 -24.84
C LYS A 44 -14.82 20.08 -24.44
N ALA A 45 -14.52 19.73 -23.19
CA ALA A 45 -14.75 18.40 -22.66
C ALA A 45 -16.24 17.96 -22.70
N VAL A 46 -17.14 18.90 -22.42
CA VAL A 46 -18.61 18.66 -22.53
C VAL A 46 -19.04 18.53 -23.99
N ALA A 47 -18.50 19.35 -24.89
CA ALA A 47 -18.85 19.33 -26.30
C ALA A 47 -18.38 18.02 -27.00
N GLU A 48 -17.24 17.49 -26.62
CA GLU A 48 -16.70 16.24 -27.16
C GLU A 48 -17.39 14.98 -26.60
N GLY A 49 -18.21 15.12 -25.54
CA GLY A 49 -19.11 14.07 -25.02
C GLY A 49 -18.42 12.86 -24.35
N ASN A 50 -17.11 12.92 -24.11
CA ASN A 50 -16.29 11.80 -23.62
C ASN A 50 -16.12 11.73 -22.11
N LEU A 51 -17.07 12.27 -21.33
CA LEU A 51 -17.04 12.24 -19.88
C LEU A 51 -18.17 11.36 -19.32
N PRO A 52 -17.96 10.04 -19.16
CA PRO A 52 -19.00 9.12 -18.70
C PRO A 52 -19.33 9.37 -17.22
N ARG A 53 -20.60 9.14 -16.86
CA ARG A 53 -21.02 9.08 -15.47
C ARG A 53 -20.43 7.83 -14.81
N ASN A 54 -20.13 7.92 -13.52
CA ASN A 54 -19.62 6.77 -12.75
C ASN A 54 -20.75 5.72 -12.52
N CYS A 55 -20.40 4.59 -11.88
CA CYS A 55 -21.34 3.51 -11.55
C CYS A 55 -22.51 3.92 -10.65
N PHE A 56 -22.45 5.09 -10.03
CA PHE A 56 -23.52 5.69 -9.23
C PHE A 56 -24.32 6.75 -10.00
N GLY A 57 -24.08 6.93 -11.31
CA GLY A 57 -24.77 7.89 -12.16
C GLY A 57 -24.36 9.35 -11.98
N MET A 58 -23.29 9.63 -11.23
CA MET A 58 -22.84 10.99 -10.96
C MET A 58 -22.19 11.62 -12.19
N ASN A 59 -22.49 12.91 -12.40
CA ASN A 59 -21.81 13.72 -13.40
C ASN A 59 -20.38 14.03 -12.96
N PRO A 60 -19.33 13.71 -13.76
CA PRO A 60 -17.93 13.86 -13.34
C PRO A 60 -17.56 15.30 -13.02
N ILE A 61 -18.01 16.28 -13.80
CA ILE A 61 -17.68 17.71 -13.56
C ILE A 61 -18.26 18.19 -12.24
N ILE A 62 -19.50 17.81 -11.92
CA ILE A 62 -20.14 18.20 -10.65
C ILE A 62 -19.45 17.53 -9.48
N LYS A 63 -19.12 16.24 -9.62
CA LYS A 63 -18.37 15.48 -8.63
C LYS A 63 -17.02 16.14 -8.34
N ASP A 64 -16.28 16.49 -9.39
CA ASP A 64 -14.96 17.11 -9.26
C ASP A 64 -15.04 18.52 -8.64
N MET A 65 -16.04 19.32 -9.03
CA MET A 65 -16.27 20.62 -8.39
C MET A 65 -16.61 20.50 -6.91
N GLN A 66 -17.41 19.53 -6.53
CA GLN A 66 -17.73 19.28 -5.11
C GLN A 66 -16.47 18.83 -4.35
N THR A 67 -15.66 17.95 -4.93
CA THR A 67 -14.38 17.53 -4.36
C THR A 67 -13.43 18.73 -4.23
N ALA A 68 -13.35 19.61 -5.23
CA ALA A 68 -12.54 20.83 -5.19
C ALA A 68 -13.00 21.79 -4.08
N VAL A 69 -14.32 21.93 -3.86
CA VAL A 69 -14.86 22.73 -2.76
C VAL A 69 -14.46 22.13 -1.40
N ILE A 70 -14.58 20.80 -1.21
CA ILE A 70 -14.16 20.12 0.02
C ILE A 70 -12.66 20.35 0.27
N VAL A 71 -11.84 20.19 -0.77
CA VAL A 71 -10.38 20.37 -0.70
C VAL A 71 -10.00 21.80 -0.35
N ALA A 72 -10.68 22.79 -0.92
CA ALA A 72 -10.43 24.22 -0.63
C ALA A 72 -10.94 24.64 0.75
N GLU A 73 -12.16 24.26 1.12
CA GLU A 73 -12.85 24.71 2.33
C GLU A 73 -12.47 23.92 3.57
N GLU A 74 -12.49 22.58 3.48
CA GLU A 74 -12.34 21.71 4.64
C GLU A 74 -10.87 21.30 4.89
N ILE A 75 -10.08 21.14 3.81
CA ILE A 75 -8.65 20.81 3.94
C ILE A 75 -7.80 22.10 3.87
N GLY A 76 -8.18 23.09 3.06
CA GLY A 76 -7.46 24.36 2.91
C GLY A 76 -6.36 24.34 1.85
N MET A 77 -6.42 23.40 0.88
CA MET A 77 -5.49 23.34 -0.24
C MET A 77 -5.80 24.43 -1.29
N LYS A 78 -4.77 24.77 -2.09
CA LYS A 78 -4.80 25.94 -2.97
C LYS A 78 -4.83 25.56 -4.46
N ARG A 79 -4.45 26.53 -5.32
CA ARG A 79 -4.51 26.54 -6.79
C ARG A 79 -4.19 25.21 -7.47
N ALA A 80 -3.03 24.63 -7.20
CA ALA A 80 -2.58 23.43 -7.90
C ALA A 80 -3.54 22.24 -7.72
N SER A 81 -4.08 22.07 -6.51
CA SER A 81 -5.01 20.98 -6.20
C SER A 81 -6.38 21.21 -6.85
N ILE A 82 -6.89 22.44 -6.84
CA ILE A 82 -8.15 22.79 -7.48
C ILE A 82 -8.07 22.53 -8.99
N LEU A 83 -7.04 23.03 -9.65
CA LEU A 83 -6.82 22.83 -11.08
C LEU A 83 -6.57 21.35 -11.42
N GLY A 84 -5.79 20.66 -10.60
CA GLY A 84 -5.53 19.23 -10.77
C GLY A 84 -6.82 18.40 -10.72
N ILE A 85 -7.71 18.67 -9.76
CA ILE A 85 -9.01 18.00 -9.65
C ILE A 85 -9.89 18.30 -10.86
N MET A 86 -9.94 19.55 -11.32
CA MET A 86 -10.84 19.94 -12.40
C MET A 86 -10.37 19.47 -13.80
N LEU A 87 -9.09 19.19 -13.98
CA LEU A 87 -8.51 18.82 -15.28
C LEU A 87 -8.17 17.34 -15.44
N HIS A 88 -8.11 16.54 -14.35
CA HIS A 88 -7.65 15.15 -14.42
C HIS A 88 -8.54 14.25 -15.28
N GLU A 89 -9.86 14.42 -15.25
CA GLU A 89 -10.79 13.67 -16.09
C GLU A 89 -10.59 14.00 -17.58
N SER A 90 -10.27 15.25 -17.93
CA SER A 90 -9.95 15.64 -19.31
C SER A 90 -8.66 14.98 -19.80
N VAL A 91 -7.64 14.85 -18.95
CA VAL A 91 -6.39 14.15 -19.30
C VAL A 91 -6.63 12.65 -19.42
N LYS A 92 -7.35 12.04 -18.48
CA LYS A 92 -7.71 10.62 -18.47
C LYS A 92 -8.49 10.20 -19.73
N ASN A 93 -9.41 11.05 -20.20
CA ASN A 93 -10.21 10.79 -21.40
C ASN A 93 -9.55 11.33 -22.69
N HIS A 94 -8.26 11.66 -22.66
CA HIS A 94 -7.46 12.10 -23.80
C HIS A 94 -7.95 13.39 -24.50
N LEU A 95 -8.71 14.24 -23.82
CA LEU A 95 -9.18 15.54 -24.35
C LEU A 95 -8.07 16.60 -24.30
N CYS A 96 -7.10 16.44 -23.41
CA CYS A 96 -5.85 17.19 -23.37
C CYS A 96 -4.70 16.29 -22.94
N THR A 97 -3.45 16.68 -23.25
CA THR A 97 -2.26 15.93 -22.85
C THR A 97 -1.69 16.45 -21.55
N LEU A 98 -1.04 15.58 -20.78
CA LEU A 98 -0.35 15.98 -19.56
C LEU A 98 0.73 17.04 -19.84
N ALA A 99 1.41 16.95 -21.01
CA ALA A 99 2.42 17.92 -21.43
C ALA A 99 1.82 19.31 -21.69
N SER A 100 0.63 19.40 -22.30
CA SER A 100 -0.06 20.68 -22.50
C SER A 100 -0.47 21.31 -21.19
N VAL A 101 -0.96 20.52 -20.24
CA VAL A 101 -1.31 21.01 -18.89
C VAL A 101 -0.06 21.48 -18.14
N GLN A 102 1.05 20.76 -18.23
CA GLN A 102 2.33 21.15 -17.63
C GLN A 102 2.81 22.50 -18.16
N GLN A 103 2.73 22.72 -19.48
CA GLN A 103 3.12 23.97 -20.11
C GLN A 103 2.20 25.13 -19.72
N GLU A 104 0.90 24.89 -19.58
CA GLU A 104 -0.10 25.92 -19.33
C GLU A 104 -0.28 26.29 -17.85
N TYR A 105 -0.21 25.29 -16.93
CA TYR A 105 -0.52 25.45 -15.51
C TYR A 105 0.66 25.14 -14.59
N GLY A 106 1.74 24.54 -15.08
CA GLY A 106 2.97 24.22 -14.36
C GLY A 106 3.07 22.76 -13.91
N GLU A 107 4.28 22.35 -13.49
CA GLU A 107 4.60 20.96 -13.07
C GLU A 107 3.81 20.52 -11.83
N ASP A 108 3.54 21.43 -10.90
CA ASP A 108 2.76 21.14 -9.70
C ASP A 108 1.35 20.60 -10.01
N VAL A 109 0.68 21.20 -11.01
CA VAL A 109 -0.64 20.74 -11.47
C VAL A 109 -0.52 19.41 -12.20
N ALA A 110 0.47 19.30 -13.08
CA ALA A 110 0.72 18.08 -13.85
C ALA A 110 1.06 16.88 -12.96
N GLY A 111 1.85 17.08 -11.89
CA GLY A 111 2.17 16.06 -10.90
C GLY A 111 0.94 15.50 -10.19
N ILE A 112 0.05 16.38 -9.74
CA ILE A 112 -1.22 15.99 -9.11
C ILE A 112 -2.09 15.21 -10.11
N ILE A 113 -2.24 15.67 -11.34
CA ILE A 113 -3.04 14.99 -12.38
C ILE A 113 -2.48 13.59 -12.65
N ARG A 114 -1.15 13.45 -12.77
CA ARG A 114 -0.50 12.16 -12.97
C ARG A 114 -0.88 11.15 -11.88
N GLY A 115 -0.85 11.59 -10.62
CA GLY A 115 -1.25 10.77 -9.48
C GLY A 115 -2.74 10.42 -9.51
N LEU A 116 -3.63 11.39 -9.78
CA LEU A 116 -5.07 11.15 -9.85
C LEU A 116 -5.47 10.21 -10.99
N VAL A 117 -4.87 10.36 -12.18
CA VAL A 117 -5.14 9.47 -13.32
C VAL A 117 -4.75 8.03 -13.00
N LYS A 118 -3.53 7.81 -12.45
CA LYS A 118 -3.10 6.49 -12.02
C LYS A 118 -4.09 5.84 -11.05
N ILE A 119 -4.60 6.60 -10.09
CA ILE A 119 -5.54 6.06 -9.09
C ILE A 119 -6.91 5.82 -9.69
N ASN A 120 -7.41 6.71 -10.55
CA ASN A 120 -8.69 6.51 -11.23
C ASN A 120 -8.68 5.25 -12.13
N GLU A 121 -7.54 4.87 -12.70
CA GLU A 121 -7.39 3.62 -13.43
C GLU A 121 -7.60 2.39 -12.52
N LEU A 122 -7.22 2.47 -11.25
CA LEU A 122 -7.41 1.39 -10.27
C LEU A 122 -8.91 1.16 -9.95
N TYR A 123 -9.71 2.24 -10.01
CA TYR A 123 -11.17 2.18 -9.80
C TYR A 123 -11.98 1.95 -11.09
N SER A 124 -11.33 1.82 -12.24
CA SER A 124 -12.04 1.71 -13.53
C SER A 124 -12.90 0.44 -13.65
N LYS A 125 -12.54 -0.63 -12.95
CA LYS A 125 -13.17 -1.95 -13.02
C LYS A 125 -14.04 -2.28 -11.80
N SER A 126 -13.81 -1.64 -10.66
CA SER A 126 -14.50 -1.92 -9.41
C SER A 126 -14.72 -0.62 -8.62
N PRO A 127 -15.81 -0.48 -7.86
CA PRO A 127 -16.03 0.66 -6.98
C PRO A 127 -15.03 0.73 -5.80
N THR A 128 -14.26 -0.33 -5.59
CA THR A 128 -13.24 -0.47 -4.54
C THR A 128 -11.92 -0.96 -5.11
N ILE A 129 -10.83 -0.76 -4.36
CA ILE A 129 -9.50 -1.24 -4.77
C ILE A 129 -9.33 -2.71 -4.37
N GLU A 130 -8.99 -3.53 -5.36
CA GLU A 130 -8.58 -4.91 -5.15
C GLU A 130 -7.19 -5.00 -4.51
N SER A 131 -6.93 -6.07 -3.75
CA SER A 131 -5.65 -6.27 -3.04
C SER A 131 -4.43 -6.23 -3.97
N GLU A 132 -4.57 -6.74 -5.21
CA GLU A 132 -3.49 -6.72 -6.22
C GLU A 132 -3.13 -5.30 -6.67
N ASN A 133 -4.07 -4.36 -6.60
CA ASN A 133 -3.88 -2.96 -6.99
C ASN A 133 -3.45 -2.07 -5.83
N PHE A 134 -3.45 -2.58 -4.60
CA PHE A 134 -3.16 -1.81 -3.39
C PHE A 134 -1.72 -1.26 -3.38
N ARG A 135 -0.77 -2.04 -3.89
CA ARG A 135 0.62 -1.61 -4.06
C ARG A 135 0.75 -0.39 -4.97
N ASN A 136 0.02 -0.36 -6.08
CA ASN A 136 0.02 0.76 -7.02
C ASN A 136 -0.58 2.04 -6.41
N LEU A 137 -1.60 1.88 -5.56
CA LEU A 137 -2.16 2.97 -4.76
C LEU A 137 -1.10 3.59 -3.85
N LEU A 138 -0.38 2.78 -3.09
CA LEU A 138 0.65 3.25 -2.17
C LEU A 138 1.84 3.90 -2.89
N LEU A 139 2.23 3.40 -4.07
CA LEU A 139 3.26 4.03 -4.89
C LEU A 139 2.83 5.43 -5.34
N SER A 140 1.57 5.61 -5.73
CA SER A 140 1.04 6.94 -6.08
C SER A 140 1.03 7.88 -4.88
N PHE A 141 0.76 7.39 -3.68
CA PHE A 141 0.85 8.16 -2.44
C PHE A 141 2.28 8.62 -2.13
N ALA A 142 3.25 7.76 -2.39
CA ALA A 142 4.66 8.06 -2.15
C ALA A 142 5.24 9.09 -3.16
N GLU A 143 4.60 9.29 -4.32
CA GLU A 143 5.02 10.26 -5.33
C GLU A 143 4.58 11.69 -4.96
N ASP A 144 3.31 11.89 -4.56
CA ASP A 144 2.78 13.22 -4.19
C ASP A 144 1.68 13.10 -3.12
N MET A 145 1.97 13.60 -1.93
CA MET A 145 1.03 13.57 -0.81
C MET A 145 -0.26 14.35 -1.03
N ARG A 146 -0.24 15.38 -1.86
CA ARG A 146 -1.45 16.15 -2.17
C ARG A 146 -2.52 15.27 -2.78
N VAL A 147 -2.11 14.24 -3.51
CA VAL A 147 -3.01 13.25 -4.11
C VAL A 147 -3.78 12.47 -3.05
N ILE A 148 -3.14 12.08 -1.93
CA ILE A 148 -3.81 11.38 -0.82
C ILE A 148 -4.95 12.24 -0.25
N LEU A 149 -4.66 13.51 0.01
CA LEU A 149 -5.65 14.45 0.57
C LEU A 149 -6.85 14.64 -0.36
N ILE A 150 -6.59 14.74 -1.67
CA ILE A 150 -7.63 14.86 -2.69
C ILE A 150 -8.50 13.60 -2.74
N ILE A 151 -7.91 12.42 -2.66
CA ILE A 151 -8.66 11.16 -2.73
C ILE A 151 -9.51 10.96 -1.47
N ILE A 152 -9.01 11.34 -0.30
CA ILE A 152 -9.82 11.33 0.92
C ILE A 152 -11.03 12.25 0.74
N ALA A 153 -10.85 13.46 0.20
CA ALA A 153 -11.95 14.38 -0.09
C ALA A 153 -12.92 13.82 -1.13
N ASP A 154 -12.41 13.18 -2.18
CA ASP A 154 -13.22 12.52 -3.20
C ASP A 154 -14.05 11.38 -2.61
N ARG A 155 -13.46 10.59 -1.72
CA ARG A 155 -14.18 9.51 -1.03
C ARG A 155 -15.26 10.06 -0.09
N VAL A 156 -15.00 11.14 0.65
CA VAL A 156 -16.00 11.82 1.48
C VAL A 156 -17.13 12.33 0.61
N ASN A 157 -16.82 12.99 -0.52
CA ASN A 157 -17.79 13.47 -1.47
C ASN A 157 -18.69 12.34 -2.01
N LEU A 158 -18.08 11.23 -2.43
CA LEU A 158 -18.79 10.03 -2.87
C LEU A 158 -19.74 9.52 -1.79
N MET A 159 -19.26 9.34 -0.56
CA MET A 159 -20.01 8.83 0.57
C MET A 159 -21.21 9.74 0.95
N ARG A 160 -21.09 11.04 0.79
CA ARG A 160 -22.20 12.01 0.99
C ARG A 160 -23.32 11.81 -0.02
N GLN A 161 -23.00 11.40 -1.25
CA GLN A 161 -23.92 11.36 -2.38
C GLN A 161 -24.60 10.00 -2.62
N ILE A 162 -23.95 8.88 -2.26
CA ILE A 162 -24.45 7.53 -2.52
C ILE A 162 -25.60 7.08 -1.60
N LYS A 163 -26.15 7.98 -0.80
CA LYS A 163 -27.22 7.68 0.18
C LYS A 163 -28.44 7.00 -0.48
N GLU A 164 -28.84 7.46 -1.65
CA GLU A 164 -30.06 7.05 -2.35
C GLU A 164 -29.79 6.15 -3.57
N THR A 165 -28.57 5.63 -3.69
CA THR A 165 -28.23 4.74 -4.80
C THR A 165 -29.04 3.44 -4.73
N PRO A 166 -29.58 2.94 -5.85
CA PRO A 166 -30.24 1.63 -5.90
C PRO A 166 -29.26 0.47 -5.73
N ASN A 167 -27.98 0.68 -6.02
CA ASN A 167 -26.93 -0.34 -5.90
C ASN A 167 -26.42 -0.42 -4.44
N ILE A 168 -27.15 -1.19 -3.61
CA ILE A 168 -26.86 -1.37 -2.18
C ILE A 168 -25.52 -2.09 -1.98
N GLU A 169 -25.21 -3.07 -2.83
CA GLU A 169 -23.97 -3.84 -2.73
C GLU A 169 -22.74 -2.95 -2.95
N ALA A 170 -22.70 -2.20 -4.06
CA ALA A 170 -21.61 -1.25 -4.32
C ALA A 170 -21.50 -0.18 -3.22
N ARG A 171 -22.62 0.30 -2.67
CA ARG A 171 -22.63 1.24 -1.54
C ARG A 171 -21.98 0.63 -0.31
N THR A 172 -22.28 -0.63 0.03
CA THR A 172 -21.72 -1.32 1.18
C THR A 172 -20.22 -1.60 0.99
N GLN A 173 -19.78 -1.99 -0.22
CA GLN A 173 -18.36 -2.17 -0.55
C GLN A 173 -17.59 -0.85 -0.36
N VAL A 174 -18.08 0.25 -0.92
CA VAL A 174 -17.47 1.59 -0.77
C VAL A 174 -17.43 2.02 0.71
N ALA A 175 -18.50 1.75 1.47
CA ALA A 175 -18.56 2.06 2.90
C ALA A 175 -17.52 1.26 3.72
N ASN A 176 -17.37 -0.03 3.42
CA ASN A 176 -16.34 -0.86 4.06
C ASN A 176 -14.93 -0.35 3.72
N GLU A 177 -14.66 -0.05 2.45
CA GLU A 177 -13.37 0.51 2.03
C GLU A 177 -13.10 1.87 2.72
N ALA A 178 -14.11 2.73 2.83
CA ALA A 178 -13.98 4.00 3.54
C ALA A 178 -13.63 3.79 5.02
N ALA A 179 -14.19 2.78 5.68
CA ALA A 179 -13.92 2.45 7.07
C ALA A 179 -12.50 1.89 7.28
N TYR A 180 -12.04 0.94 6.46
CA TYR A 180 -10.76 0.27 6.70
C TYR A 180 -9.55 0.96 6.07
N LEU A 181 -9.74 1.83 5.08
CA LEU A 181 -8.64 2.50 4.37
C LEU A 181 -8.66 4.02 4.55
N TYR A 182 -9.75 4.69 4.13
CA TYR A 182 -9.77 6.15 4.05
C TYR A 182 -9.92 6.85 5.40
N ALA A 183 -10.71 6.31 6.33
CA ALA A 183 -10.84 6.89 7.66
C ALA A 183 -9.54 6.78 8.47
N PRO A 184 -8.81 5.64 8.48
CA PRO A 184 -7.49 5.57 9.08
C PRO A 184 -6.44 6.47 8.41
N LEU A 185 -6.45 6.59 7.07
CA LEU A 185 -5.60 7.55 6.35
C LEU A 185 -5.88 8.98 6.78
N ALA A 186 -7.14 9.38 6.83
CA ALA A 186 -7.56 10.70 7.30
C ALA A 186 -7.10 10.94 8.75
N HIS A 187 -7.16 9.93 9.62
CA HIS A 187 -6.63 10.00 10.99
C HIS A 187 -5.11 10.24 11.00
N LYS A 188 -4.36 9.45 10.22
CA LYS A 188 -2.88 9.58 10.14
C LYS A 188 -2.46 10.96 9.65
N LEU A 189 -3.21 11.54 8.71
CA LEU A 189 -2.96 12.87 8.16
C LEU A 189 -3.58 14.02 8.98
N GLY A 190 -4.18 13.73 10.15
CA GLY A 190 -4.75 14.73 11.04
C GLY A 190 -6.09 15.33 10.59
N LEU A 191 -6.75 14.78 9.57
CA LEU A 191 -8.04 15.23 9.04
C LEU A 191 -9.19 14.68 9.91
N TYR A 192 -9.23 15.03 11.19
CA TYR A 192 -10.14 14.42 12.16
C TYR A 192 -11.63 14.63 11.87
N LYS A 193 -11.99 15.75 11.24
CA LYS A 193 -13.36 16.05 10.81
C LYS A 193 -13.81 15.06 9.72
N LEU A 194 -13.02 14.95 8.64
CA LEU A 194 -13.31 14.04 7.52
C LEU A 194 -13.24 12.57 7.96
N LYS A 195 -12.29 12.22 8.83
CA LYS A 195 -12.22 10.89 9.45
C LYS A 195 -13.51 10.53 10.18
N SER A 196 -14.00 11.41 11.05
CA SER A 196 -15.22 11.14 11.81
C SER A 196 -16.44 11.02 10.92
N GLU A 197 -16.51 11.82 9.86
CA GLU A 197 -17.59 11.77 8.88
C GLU A 197 -17.55 10.48 8.05
N LEU A 198 -16.38 10.04 7.59
CA LEU A 198 -16.21 8.75 6.89
C LEU A 198 -16.65 7.58 7.76
N GLU A 199 -16.27 7.58 9.04
CA GLU A 199 -16.67 6.54 10.00
C GLU A 199 -18.19 6.54 10.25
N ASP A 200 -18.79 7.71 10.43
CA ASP A 200 -20.24 7.85 10.66
C ASP A 200 -21.05 7.43 9.42
N LEU A 201 -20.63 7.84 8.21
CA LEU A 201 -21.26 7.44 6.96
C LEU A 201 -21.06 5.94 6.68
N SER A 202 -19.91 5.39 6.99
CA SER A 202 -19.65 3.95 6.86
C SER A 202 -20.58 3.16 7.79
N LEU A 203 -20.67 3.52 9.05
CA LEU A 203 -21.59 2.89 10.01
C LEU A 203 -23.05 2.99 9.55
N LYS A 204 -23.42 4.16 9.02
CA LYS A 204 -24.79 4.38 8.50
C LYS A 204 -25.16 3.44 7.35
N TYR A 205 -24.19 3.08 6.50
CA TYR A 205 -24.44 2.22 5.33
C TYR A 205 -24.22 0.73 5.61
N THR A 206 -23.44 0.38 6.64
CA THR A 206 -23.17 -1.01 7.00
C THR A 206 -24.04 -1.51 8.16
N GLU A 207 -24.32 -0.65 9.15
CA GLU A 207 -25.05 -0.96 10.38
C GLU A 207 -26.18 0.06 10.60
N HIS A 208 -27.09 0.12 9.65
CA HIS A 208 -28.17 1.14 9.55
C HIS A 208 -28.95 1.32 10.86
N ASP A 209 -29.44 0.21 11.42
CA ASP A 209 -30.33 0.25 12.61
C ASP A 209 -29.59 0.78 13.83
N VAL A 210 -28.32 0.39 14.02
CA VAL A 210 -27.47 0.86 15.10
C VAL A 210 -27.18 2.35 14.95
N TYR A 211 -26.87 2.81 13.74
CA TYR A 211 -26.60 4.21 13.47
C TYR A 211 -27.81 5.09 13.84
N TYR A 212 -28.99 4.73 13.38
CA TYR A 212 -30.21 5.51 13.65
C TYR A 212 -30.64 5.41 15.11
N HIS A 213 -30.51 4.26 15.76
CA HIS A 213 -30.77 4.14 17.20
C HIS A 213 -29.91 5.13 18.02
N ILE A 214 -28.61 5.19 17.78
CA ILE A 214 -27.72 6.12 18.47
C ILE A 214 -28.07 7.58 18.13
N LYS A 215 -28.36 7.86 16.86
CA LYS A 215 -28.74 9.20 16.39
C LYS A 215 -30.01 9.69 17.07
N ASP A 216 -31.02 8.86 17.18
CA ASP A 216 -32.31 9.21 17.79
C ASP A 216 -32.13 9.45 19.29
N LYS A 217 -31.37 8.61 19.99
CA LYS A 217 -31.00 8.82 21.38
C LYS A 217 -30.21 10.12 21.62
N LEU A 218 -29.30 10.47 20.70
CA LEU A 218 -28.61 11.76 20.75
C LEU A 218 -29.56 12.94 20.55
N ASN A 219 -30.57 12.82 19.68
CA ASN A 219 -31.58 13.86 19.46
C ASN A 219 -32.50 14.02 20.66
N GLU A 220 -33.02 12.91 21.23
CA GLU A 220 -33.84 12.91 22.43
C GLU A 220 -33.17 13.61 23.62
N THR A 221 -31.87 13.37 23.82
CA THR A 221 -31.09 13.93 24.93
C THR A 221 -30.49 15.30 24.65
N LYS A 222 -30.71 15.89 23.48
CA LYS A 222 -30.03 17.12 23.01
C LYS A 222 -30.28 18.29 23.97
N ALA A 223 -31.53 18.60 24.28
CA ALA A 223 -31.88 19.76 25.13
C ALA A 223 -31.29 19.65 26.53
N SER A 224 -31.37 18.46 27.14
CA SER A 224 -30.77 18.19 28.48
C SER A 224 -29.24 18.33 28.42
N ARG A 225 -28.62 17.82 27.39
CA ARG A 225 -27.17 17.90 27.18
C ARG A 225 -26.70 19.34 26.96
N ASP A 226 -27.41 20.11 26.15
CA ASP A 226 -27.05 21.51 25.87
C ASP A 226 -27.19 22.36 27.15
N LYS A 227 -28.22 22.12 27.99
CA LYS A 227 -28.37 22.74 29.30
C LYS A 227 -27.21 22.39 30.25
N TYR A 228 -26.80 21.12 30.27
CA TYR A 228 -25.68 20.68 31.08
C TYR A 228 -24.36 21.30 30.64
N ILE A 229 -24.13 21.38 29.31
CA ILE A 229 -22.94 22.00 28.70
C ILE A 229 -22.88 23.49 29.12
N ALA A 230 -23.99 24.19 29.03
CA ALA A 230 -24.06 25.61 29.44
C ALA A 230 -23.72 25.80 30.92
N ALA A 231 -24.30 25.00 31.82
CA ALA A 231 -24.03 25.02 33.26
C ALA A 231 -22.57 24.67 33.60
N PHE A 232 -21.92 23.83 32.80
CA PHE A 232 -20.50 23.49 32.96
C PHE A 232 -19.58 24.61 32.49
N ILE A 233 -19.91 25.26 31.33
CA ILE A 233 -19.11 26.30 30.71
C ILE A 233 -19.14 27.60 31.47
N GLU A 234 -20.30 28.05 31.95
CA GLU A 234 -20.52 29.36 32.55
C GLU A 234 -19.54 29.70 33.69
N PRO A 235 -19.30 28.83 34.70
CA PRO A 235 -18.34 29.14 35.76
C PRO A 235 -16.89 29.22 35.26
N ILE A 236 -16.51 28.37 34.30
CA ILE A 236 -15.17 28.37 33.72
C ILE A 236 -14.96 29.68 32.94
N GLN A 237 -15.96 30.08 32.15
CA GLN A 237 -15.90 31.31 31.38
C GLN A 237 -15.61 32.52 32.23
N HIS A 238 -16.34 32.67 33.37
CA HIS A 238 -16.10 33.75 34.33
C HIS A 238 -14.66 33.77 34.85
N LYS A 239 -14.12 32.61 35.21
CA LYS A 239 -12.75 32.52 35.73
C LYS A 239 -11.68 32.82 34.69
N LEU A 240 -11.90 32.45 33.43
CA LEU A 240 -11.00 32.77 32.35
C LEU A 240 -11.04 34.26 31.95
N GLU A 241 -12.22 34.88 32.03
CA GLU A 241 -12.40 36.33 31.85
C GLU A 241 -11.72 37.12 32.98
N GLU A 242 -11.87 36.69 34.24
CA GLU A 242 -11.15 37.27 35.39
C GLU A 242 -9.62 37.16 35.23
N ALA A 243 -9.12 36.08 34.61
CA ALA A 243 -7.72 35.91 34.35
C ALA A 243 -7.21 36.74 33.13
N GLY A 244 -8.09 37.49 32.44
CA GLY A 244 -7.75 38.35 31.32
C GLY A 244 -7.40 37.62 30.03
N LEU A 245 -7.79 36.34 29.92
CA LEU A 245 -7.53 35.52 28.73
C LEU A 245 -8.55 35.82 27.64
N LYS A 246 -8.09 35.81 26.38
CA LYS A 246 -8.96 35.85 25.20
C LYS A 246 -9.23 34.44 24.71
N PHE A 247 -10.49 34.04 24.67
CA PHE A 247 -10.87 32.69 24.34
C PHE A 247 -12.29 32.60 23.79
N HIS A 248 -12.58 31.43 23.20
CA HIS A 248 -13.97 31.00 22.99
C HIS A 248 -14.13 29.54 23.39
N MET A 249 -15.34 29.17 23.80
CA MET A 249 -15.66 27.82 24.27
C MET A 249 -16.77 27.22 23.42
N LYS A 250 -16.65 25.92 23.14
CA LYS A 250 -17.71 25.17 22.43
C LYS A 250 -17.83 23.74 22.93
N GLY A 251 -19.07 23.25 23.04
CA GLY A 251 -19.35 21.85 23.26
C GLY A 251 -19.23 21.08 21.93
N ARG A 252 -18.55 19.94 21.91
CA ARG A 252 -18.45 19.04 20.77
C ARG A 252 -19.05 17.68 21.13
N THR A 253 -20.16 17.32 20.48
CA THR A 253 -20.70 15.95 20.56
C THR A 253 -19.78 14.98 19.84
N LYS A 254 -19.53 13.82 20.41
CA LYS A 254 -18.74 12.75 19.79
C LYS A 254 -19.50 12.15 18.60
N SER A 255 -18.75 11.67 17.60
CA SER A 255 -19.33 11.00 16.42
C SER A 255 -20.09 9.73 16.83
N ILE A 256 -21.12 9.39 16.06
CA ILE A 256 -21.98 8.21 16.30
C ILE A 256 -21.13 6.94 16.31
N HIS A 257 -20.18 6.82 15.38
CA HIS A 257 -19.23 5.70 15.34
C HIS A 257 -18.38 5.62 16.61
N SER A 258 -17.88 6.75 17.13
CA SER A 258 -17.08 6.76 18.35
C SER A 258 -17.90 6.31 19.59
N ILE A 259 -19.19 6.68 19.65
CA ILE A 259 -20.11 6.20 20.67
C ILE A 259 -20.32 4.70 20.53
N TYR A 260 -20.61 4.21 19.32
CA TYR A 260 -20.78 2.79 19.05
C TYR A 260 -19.57 1.94 19.44
N GLN A 261 -18.36 2.38 19.10
CA GLN A 261 -17.14 1.69 19.50
C GLN A 261 -16.98 1.62 21.05
N LYS A 262 -17.41 2.66 21.78
CA LYS A 262 -17.41 2.63 23.24
C LYS A 262 -18.43 1.66 23.79
N MET A 263 -19.66 1.66 23.24
CA MET A 263 -20.70 0.69 23.63
C MET A 263 -20.19 -0.75 23.43
N LYS A 264 -19.54 -1.04 22.31
CA LYS A 264 -18.91 -2.35 22.04
C LYS A 264 -17.80 -2.68 23.04
N LYS A 265 -16.85 -1.75 23.25
CA LYS A 265 -15.69 -1.97 24.11
C LYS A 265 -16.07 -2.12 25.59
N GLN A 266 -17.05 -1.34 26.05
CA GLN A 266 -17.51 -1.34 27.44
C GLN A 266 -18.65 -2.35 27.67
N LYS A 267 -19.18 -2.96 26.60
CA LYS A 267 -20.35 -3.87 26.62
C LYS A 267 -21.55 -3.25 27.35
N CYS A 268 -21.82 -1.96 27.10
CA CYS A 268 -22.90 -1.21 27.73
C CYS A 268 -23.86 -0.63 26.68
N PRO A 269 -25.14 -0.38 27.02
CA PRO A 269 -26.07 0.36 26.19
C PRO A 269 -25.65 1.83 26.08
N PHE A 270 -26.38 2.61 25.24
CA PHE A 270 -26.10 4.03 25.01
C PHE A 270 -26.07 4.85 26.31
N GLU A 271 -26.98 4.58 27.24
CA GLU A 271 -27.09 5.25 28.53
C GLU A 271 -25.88 4.99 29.47
N GLY A 272 -25.11 3.93 29.20
CA GLY A 272 -23.88 3.62 29.94
C GLY A 272 -22.64 4.36 29.41
N VAL A 273 -22.76 5.14 28.32
CA VAL A 273 -21.65 5.92 27.79
C VAL A 273 -21.63 7.32 28.38
N TYR A 274 -20.78 7.56 29.41
CA TYR A 274 -20.75 8.80 30.15
C TYR A 274 -20.14 10.00 29.43
N ASP A 275 -19.23 9.81 28.44
CA ASP A 275 -18.48 10.88 27.78
C ASP A 275 -19.00 11.10 26.32
N LEU A 276 -20.28 11.45 26.20
CA LEU A 276 -20.94 11.71 24.92
C LEU A 276 -20.47 13.00 24.23
N PHE A 277 -19.87 13.94 24.98
CA PHE A 277 -19.38 15.22 24.48
C PHE A 277 -18.06 15.60 25.13
N ALA A 278 -17.38 16.56 24.56
CA ALA A 278 -16.19 17.22 25.11
C ALA A 278 -16.40 18.73 25.08
N ILE A 279 -15.82 19.43 26.03
CA ILE A 279 -15.74 20.88 26.03
C ILE A 279 -14.41 21.30 25.43
N ARG A 280 -14.43 22.20 24.48
CA ARG A 280 -13.24 22.73 23.84
C ARG A 280 -13.06 24.18 24.24
N ILE A 281 -11.90 24.51 24.77
CA ILE A 281 -11.47 25.86 25.13
C ILE A 281 -10.39 26.25 24.13
N ILE A 282 -10.64 27.28 23.35
CA ILE A 282 -9.76 27.76 22.29
C ILE A 282 -9.31 29.16 22.62
N LEU A 283 -7.98 29.33 22.75
CA LEU A 283 -7.35 30.57 23.17
C LEU A 283 -6.86 31.36 21.93
N ASP A 284 -7.08 32.65 21.95
CA ASP A 284 -6.44 33.60 21.03
C ASP A 284 -5.13 34.09 21.66
N SER A 285 -4.10 33.23 21.58
CA SER A 285 -2.80 33.46 22.19
C SER A 285 -1.72 33.72 21.16
N PRO A 286 -0.76 34.62 21.40
CA PRO A 286 0.44 34.73 20.60
C PRO A 286 1.32 33.47 20.75
N VAL A 287 2.06 33.13 19.69
CA VAL A 287 2.80 31.85 19.56
C VAL A 287 3.79 31.62 20.72
N ASP A 288 4.42 32.67 21.22
CA ASP A 288 5.38 32.64 22.33
C ASP A 288 4.71 32.30 23.68
N LYS A 289 3.42 32.55 23.86
CA LYS A 289 2.66 32.31 25.08
C LYS A 289 1.71 31.12 25.03
N GLU A 290 1.54 30.51 23.86
CA GLU A 290 0.56 29.42 23.64
C GLU A 290 0.62 28.33 24.72
N LYS A 291 1.80 27.81 25.02
CA LYS A 291 1.97 26.73 25.99
C LYS A 291 1.63 27.21 27.40
N GLN A 292 2.13 28.38 27.79
CA GLN A 292 1.92 28.95 29.09
C GLN A 292 0.43 29.17 29.37
N GLU A 293 -0.29 29.80 28.45
CA GLU A 293 -1.72 30.09 28.63
C GLU A 293 -2.57 28.82 28.60
N CYS A 294 -2.25 27.81 27.79
CA CYS A 294 -2.92 26.51 27.87
C CYS A 294 -2.77 25.82 29.21
N TRP A 295 -1.58 25.86 29.82
CA TRP A 295 -1.36 25.33 31.17
C TRP A 295 -2.04 26.15 32.24
N GLN A 296 -2.12 27.47 32.08
CA GLN A 296 -2.89 28.34 32.95
C GLN A 296 -4.38 27.97 32.95
N VAL A 297 -4.96 27.76 31.76
CA VAL A 297 -6.36 27.27 31.64
C VAL A 297 -6.55 25.93 32.31
N TYR A 298 -5.61 24.99 32.13
CA TYR A 298 -5.64 23.70 32.80
C TYR A 298 -5.70 23.86 34.32
N SER A 299 -4.85 24.72 34.90
CA SER A 299 -4.84 25.00 36.31
C SER A 299 -6.19 25.55 36.79
N ILE A 300 -6.77 26.53 36.11
CA ILE A 300 -8.07 27.11 36.43
C ILE A 300 -9.19 26.06 36.41
N VAL A 301 -9.22 25.21 35.34
CA VAL A 301 -10.25 24.16 35.23
C VAL A 301 -10.12 23.10 36.31
N THR A 302 -8.89 22.71 36.66
CA THR A 302 -8.64 21.67 37.67
C THR A 302 -8.75 22.19 39.12
N ASP A 303 -8.65 23.49 39.32
CA ASP A 303 -8.96 24.14 40.59
C ASP A 303 -10.48 24.16 40.87
N MET A 304 -11.29 24.28 39.83
CA MET A 304 -12.75 24.28 39.94
C MET A 304 -13.36 22.88 39.97
N TYR A 305 -12.81 21.95 39.20
CA TYR A 305 -13.34 20.59 39.00
C TYR A 305 -12.26 19.53 39.21
N MET A 306 -12.53 18.52 40.02
CA MET A 306 -11.59 17.48 40.36
C MET A 306 -11.14 16.68 39.08
N PRO A 307 -9.84 16.69 38.71
CA PRO A 307 -9.36 15.99 37.53
C PRO A 307 -9.17 14.50 37.79
N ASN A 308 -9.24 13.71 36.71
CA ASN A 308 -8.79 12.33 36.66
C ASN A 308 -7.34 12.25 36.15
N PRO A 309 -6.33 12.04 37.03
CA PRO A 309 -4.92 12.09 36.62
C PRO A 309 -4.55 11.04 35.54
N LYS A 310 -5.24 9.89 35.52
CA LYS A 310 -5.00 8.82 34.57
C LYS A 310 -5.47 9.18 33.15
N ARG A 311 -6.28 10.23 33.00
CA ARG A 311 -6.85 10.68 31.72
C ARG A 311 -6.26 12.00 31.23
N LEU A 312 -5.23 12.54 31.88
CA LEU A 312 -4.46 13.65 31.34
C LEU A 312 -3.67 13.19 30.11
N ARG A 313 -3.77 13.96 29.03
CA ARG A 313 -3.01 13.76 27.78
C ARG A 313 -2.36 15.09 27.39
N ASP A 314 -1.04 15.12 27.47
CA ASP A 314 -0.22 16.28 27.14
C ASP A 314 0.39 16.09 25.74
N TRP A 315 -0.35 16.55 24.71
CA TRP A 315 0.17 16.68 23.36
C TRP A 315 0.67 18.10 23.07
N LEU A 316 0.78 18.94 24.09
CA LEU A 316 1.34 20.26 24.01
C LEU A 316 2.86 20.23 24.16
N SER A 317 3.34 19.47 25.15
CA SER A 317 4.79 19.27 25.38
C SER A 317 5.39 18.35 24.34
N VAL A 318 4.68 17.31 23.95
CA VAL A 318 5.09 16.32 22.93
C VAL A 318 3.96 16.16 21.89
N PRO A 319 3.99 16.94 20.79
CA PRO A 319 3.00 16.84 19.73
C PRO A 319 2.95 15.45 19.08
N LYS A 320 1.80 15.04 18.57
CA LYS A 320 1.68 13.83 17.76
C LYS A 320 2.49 13.92 16.46
N SER A 321 2.77 12.79 15.83
CA SER A 321 3.50 12.71 14.54
C SER A 321 2.83 13.49 13.41
N ASN A 322 1.51 13.66 13.47
CA ASN A 322 0.74 14.47 12.51
C ASN A 322 0.61 15.96 12.89
N GLY A 323 1.46 16.46 13.80
CA GLY A 323 1.45 17.86 14.20
C GLY A 323 0.30 18.26 15.15
N TYR A 324 -0.51 17.30 15.64
CA TYR A 324 -1.60 17.60 16.57
C TYR A 324 -1.07 18.03 17.93
N GLU A 325 -1.46 19.24 18.38
CA GLU A 325 -1.14 19.84 19.67
C GLU A 325 -2.44 20.10 20.44
N SER A 326 -2.54 19.67 21.68
CA SER A 326 -3.67 19.97 22.58
C SER A 326 -3.41 19.41 23.96
N LEU A 327 -3.97 20.02 24.98
CA LEU A 327 -4.00 19.49 26.35
C LEU A 327 -5.39 18.92 26.61
N HIS A 328 -5.49 17.64 26.92
CA HIS A 328 -6.75 16.98 27.26
C HIS A 328 -6.77 16.56 28.70
N THR A 329 -7.82 16.90 29.38
CA THR A 329 -8.10 16.43 30.74
C THR A 329 -9.55 15.94 30.88
N THR A 330 -9.82 15.12 31.84
CA THR A 330 -11.19 14.71 32.20
C THR A 330 -11.43 15.09 33.61
N VAL A 331 -12.47 15.87 33.86
CA VAL A 331 -12.80 16.40 35.19
C VAL A 331 -14.19 15.96 35.60
N MET A 332 -14.44 15.93 36.96
CA MET A 332 -15.74 15.68 37.53
C MET A 332 -16.55 16.98 37.50
N GLY A 333 -17.50 17.08 36.57
CA GLY A 333 -18.39 18.23 36.45
C GLY A 333 -19.59 18.16 37.38
N PRO A 334 -20.58 19.08 37.18
CA PRO A 334 -21.84 19.05 37.88
C PRO A 334 -22.54 17.68 37.85
N GLU A 335 -23.36 17.36 38.81
CA GLU A 335 -24.08 16.06 38.88
C GLU A 335 -23.18 14.82 38.91
N GLY A 336 -21.86 14.95 39.21
CA GLY A 336 -20.93 13.84 39.27
C GLY A 336 -20.61 13.19 37.94
N LYS A 337 -20.79 13.90 36.81
CA LYS A 337 -20.53 13.41 35.49
C LYS A 337 -19.12 13.76 35.02
N TRP A 338 -18.41 12.79 34.43
CA TRP A 338 -17.11 13.03 33.86
C TRP A 338 -17.21 13.81 32.55
N VAL A 339 -16.48 14.93 32.45
CA VAL A 339 -16.42 15.80 31.25
C VAL A 339 -14.99 15.85 30.71
N GLU A 340 -14.81 15.57 29.46
CA GLU A 340 -13.53 15.76 28.73
C GLU A 340 -13.39 17.24 28.36
N VAL A 341 -12.29 17.86 28.78
CA VAL A 341 -11.91 19.24 28.41
C VAL A 341 -10.69 19.21 27.54
N GLN A 342 -10.79 19.86 26.36
CA GLN A 342 -9.72 20.00 25.38
C GLN A 342 -9.29 21.46 25.32
N ILE A 343 -8.02 21.73 25.63
CA ILE A 343 -7.46 23.09 25.71
C ILE A 343 -6.42 23.24 24.60
N ARG A 344 -6.55 24.27 23.78
CA ARG A 344 -5.65 24.58 22.67
C ARG A 344 -5.82 26.01 22.19
N THR A 345 -4.90 26.49 21.36
CA THR A 345 -5.00 27.82 20.73
C THR A 345 -5.71 27.75 19.37
N GLU A 346 -6.04 28.89 18.77
CA GLU A 346 -6.64 28.97 17.43
C GLU A 346 -5.77 28.29 16.38
N ARG A 347 -4.44 28.50 16.41
CA ARG A 347 -3.50 27.82 15.53
C ARG A 347 -3.58 26.31 15.69
N MET A 348 -3.57 25.80 16.91
CA MET A 348 -3.66 24.39 17.23
C MET A 348 -5.04 23.81 16.83
N ASP A 349 -6.12 24.57 16.97
CA ASP A 349 -7.46 24.17 16.53
C ASP A 349 -7.53 24.10 14.99
N GLU A 350 -6.92 25.02 14.27
CA GLU A 350 -6.83 24.97 12.80
C GLU A 350 -6.05 23.73 12.31
N ILE A 351 -4.92 23.43 12.95
CA ILE A 351 -4.15 22.20 12.66
C ILE A 351 -4.98 20.96 12.98
N ALA A 352 -5.71 20.95 14.11
CA ALA A 352 -6.55 19.82 14.49
C ALA A 352 -7.77 19.61 13.57
N GLU A 353 -8.32 20.66 12.96
CA GLU A 353 -9.47 20.57 12.05
C GLU A 353 -9.07 20.29 10.59
N ARG A 354 -7.94 20.85 10.12
CA ARG A 354 -7.47 20.78 8.73
C ARG A 354 -6.25 19.90 8.51
N GLY A 355 -5.68 19.35 9.58
CA GLY A 355 -4.54 18.46 9.52
C GLY A 355 -3.28 19.09 8.93
N LEU A 356 -2.52 18.29 8.21
CA LEU A 356 -1.23 18.67 7.62
C LEU A 356 -1.30 19.87 6.66
N ALA A 357 -2.41 20.06 5.97
CA ALA A 357 -2.56 21.19 5.05
C ALA A 357 -2.51 22.53 5.79
N ALA A 358 -3.04 22.61 7.01
CA ALA A 358 -2.88 23.78 7.87
C ALA A 358 -1.42 23.95 8.32
N HIS A 359 -0.75 22.87 8.66
CA HIS A 359 0.64 22.90 9.09
C HIS A 359 1.58 23.44 7.98
N TRP A 360 1.35 23.06 6.71
CA TRP A 360 2.10 23.61 5.58
C TRP A 360 1.93 25.13 5.39
N ARG A 361 0.80 25.68 5.81
CA ARG A 361 0.57 27.14 5.78
C ARG A 361 1.51 27.88 6.73
N TYR A 362 1.78 27.29 7.92
CA TYR A 362 2.60 27.94 8.95
C TYR A 362 4.10 27.66 8.83
N LYS A 363 4.50 26.47 8.39
CA LYS A 363 5.92 26.06 8.34
C LYS A 363 6.51 25.83 6.93
N GLY A 364 5.67 25.87 5.89
CA GLY A 364 6.08 25.55 4.52
C GLY A 364 6.12 24.05 4.23
N VAL A 365 6.31 23.67 2.95
CA VAL A 365 6.22 22.28 2.47
C VAL A 365 7.46 21.44 2.80
N LYS A 366 8.57 22.06 3.22
CA LYS A 366 9.83 21.35 3.49
C LYS A 366 10.06 21.19 5.00
N GLY A 367 10.20 19.94 5.47
CA GLY A 367 10.83 19.63 6.74
C GLY A 367 9.92 19.10 7.85
N GLU A 368 8.99 18.19 7.56
CA GLU A 368 8.29 17.43 8.61
C GLU A 368 8.86 16.03 8.75
N SER A 369 9.70 15.84 9.78
CA SER A 369 10.37 14.56 10.02
C SER A 369 9.41 13.38 10.18
N GLY A 370 8.25 13.54 10.83
CA GLY A 370 7.34 12.42 11.12
C GLY A 370 6.59 11.88 9.91
N LEU A 371 6.28 12.75 8.94
CA LEU A 371 5.56 12.35 7.75
C LEU A 371 6.50 11.83 6.65
N ASP A 372 7.66 12.47 6.51
CA ASP A 372 8.73 11.99 5.63
C ASP A 372 9.23 10.61 6.09
N GLU A 373 9.28 10.37 7.41
CA GLU A 373 9.57 9.06 7.99
C GLU A 373 8.49 8.03 7.62
N TRP A 374 7.21 8.39 7.70
CA TRP A 374 6.11 7.50 7.32
C TRP A 374 6.10 7.17 5.82
N LEU A 375 6.31 8.17 4.94
CA LEU A 375 6.44 7.93 3.50
C LEU A 375 7.67 7.08 3.18
N THR A 376 8.76 7.26 3.93
CA THR A 376 9.96 6.43 3.80
C THR A 376 9.67 4.99 4.24
N SER A 377 8.93 4.79 5.34
CA SER A 377 8.48 3.48 5.79
C SER A 377 7.60 2.78 4.74
N ILE A 378 6.67 3.52 4.12
CA ILE A 378 5.86 2.98 3.00
C ILE A 378 6.76 2.54 1.84
N ARG A 379 7.74 3.35 1.43
CA ARG A 379 8.68 2.98 0.35
C ARG A 379 9.49 1.74 0.72
N GLU A 380 10.03 1.68 1.93
CA GLU A 380 10.77 0.51 2.43
C GLU A 380 9.88 -0.76 2.46
N THR A 381 8.62 -0.63 2.87
CA THR A 381 7.64 -1.72 2.85
C THR A 381 7.36 -2.20 1.43
N LEU A 382 7.17 -1.27 0.48
CA LEU A 382 6.93 -1.58 -0.93
C LEU A 382 8.13 -2.28 -1.59
N GLU A 383 9.36 -1.93 -1.19
CA GLU A 383 10.60 -2.51 -1.72
C GLU A 383 10.87 -3.92 -1.16
N ASN A 384 10.52 -4.18 0.10
CA ASN A 384 10.94 -5.38 0.83
C ASN A 384 9.83 -6.43 1.03
N ALA A 385 8.57 -6.12 0.72
CA ALA A 385 7.48 -7.08 0.88
C ALA A 385 7.46 -8.11 -0.27
N ASP A 386 7.28 -9.37 0.10
CA ASP A 386 7.26 -10.49 -0.85
C ASP A 386 5.91 -10.65 -1.57
N SER A 387 4.82 -10.07 -1.04
CA SER A 387 3.48 -10.14 -1.63
C SER A 387 2.65 -8.88 -1.36
N ASP A 388 1.64 -8.63 -2.22
CA ASP A 388 0.73 -7.48 -2.08
C ASP A 388 -0.16 -7.59 -0.83
N LEU A 389 -0.47 -8.81 -0.38
CA LEU A 389 -1.16 -9.06 0.89
C LEU A 389 -0.31 -8.62 2.08
N GLU A 390 0.98 -8.91 2.07
CA GLU A 390 1.90 -8.47 3.13
C GLU A 390 2.02 -6.95 3.18
N VAL A 391 2.07 -6.28 2.02
CA VAL A 391 2.04 -4.81 1.93
C VAL A 391 0.78 -4.25 2.57
N MET A 392 -0.38 -4.83 2.26
CA MET A 392 -1.66 -4.40 2.79
C MET A 392 -1.75 -4.59 4.31
N ASP A 393 -1.28 -5.72 4.83
CA ASP A 393 -1.32 -6.02 6.26
C ASP A 393 -0.35 -5.13 7.05
N GLN A 394 0.87 -4.90 6.56
CA GLN A 394 1.83 -3.99 7.18
C GLN A 394 1.32 -2.56 7.18
N PHE A 395 0.76 -2.10 6.06
CA PHE A 395 0.19 -0.76 5.95
C PHE A 395 -0.99 -0.56 6.91
N LYS A 396 -1.89 -1.56 7.03
CA LYS A 396 -2.98 -1.52 8.02
C LYS A 396 -2.44 -1.40 9.44
N LEU A 397 -1.44 -2.18 9.81
CA LEU A 397 -0.80 -2.08 11.13
C LEU A 397 -0.29 -0.65 11.39
N GLU A 398 0.41 -0.04 10.45
CA GLU A 398 0.93 1.33 10.59
C GLU A 398 -0.15 2.41 10.70
N LEU A 399 -1.32 2.20 10.06
CA LEU A 399 -2.44 3.15 10.12
C LEU A 399 -3.18 3.15 11.47
N TYR A 400 -3.26 2.00 12.15
CA TYR A 400 -4.08 1.84 13.35
C TYR A 400 -3.33 2.06 14.66
N GLU A 401 -2.02 2.33 14.64
CA GLU A 401 -1.21 2.40 15.84
C GLU A 401 -1.32 3.74 16.60
N ASP A 402 -1.72 3.67 17.87
CA ASP A 402 -1.48 4.72 18.85
C ASP A 402 0.02 4.80 19.15
N GLU A 403 0.56 5.99 19.41
CA GLU A 403 1.99 6.19 19.72
C GLU A 403 2.26 6.06 21.22
N VAL A 404 3.40 5.47 21.57
CA VAL A 404 3.98 5.48 22.91
C VAL A 404 5.32 6.21 22.88
N PHE A 405 5.62 6.93 23.96
CA PHE A 405 6.81 7.76 24.09
C PHE A 405 7.78 7.12 25.07
N VAL A 406 8.95 6.70 24.59
CA VAL A 406 9.94 5.94 25.33
C VAL A 406 11.24 6.73 25.39
N PHE A 407 11.93 6.69 26.53
CA PHE A 407 13.13 7.46 26.77
C PHE A 407 14.37 6.57 26.84
N THR A 408 15.49 7.05 26.28
CA THR A 408 16.79 6.48 26.60
C THR A 408 17.24 6.92 28.01
N PRO A 409 18.25 6.25 28.64
CA PRO A 409 18.83 6.71 29.91
C PRO A 409 19.43 8.13 29.83
N LYS A 410 19.78 8.61 28.65
CA LYS A 410 20.27 9.97 28.40
C LYS A 410 19.17 11.01 28.28
N GLY A 411 17.88 10.58 28.26
CA GLY A 411 16.74 11.46 28.11
C GLY A 411 16.27 11.67 26.67
N ASP A 412 16.88 11.00 25.69
CA ASP A 412 16.42 11.10 24.29
C ASP A 412 15.04 10.44 24.15
N LEU A 413 14.11 11.14 23.53
CA LEU A 413 12.73 10.70 23.32
C LEU A 413 12.59 9.96 22.00
N TYR A 414 12.01 8.75 22.05
CA TYR A 414 11.64 7.95 20.89
C TYR A 414 10.12 7.76 20.83
N LYS A 415 9.53 8.06 19.68
CA LYS A 415 8.13 7.78 19.36
C LYS A 415 8.03 6.38 18.78
N MET A 416 7.25 5.53 19.41
CA MET A 416 7.08 4.13 18.99
C MET A 416 5.59 3.83 18.84
N PRO A 417 5.19 2.91 17.95
CA PRO A 417 3.81 2.46 17.91
C PRO A 417 3.43 1.73 19.18
N LYS A 418 2.17 1.81 19.57
CA LYS A 418 1.63 1.08 20.74
C LYS A 418 1.76 -0.43 20.49
N GLY A 419 2.29 -1.13 21.47
CA GLY A 419 2.61 -2.54 21.33
C GLY A 419 4.05 -2.79 20.90
N ALA A 420 4.83 -1.74 20.57
CA ALA A 420 6.25 -1.86 20.31
C ALA A 420 6.97 -2.55 21.47
N THR A 421 7.91 -3.41 21.13
CA THR A 421 8.66 -4.22 22.08
C THR A 421 10.04 -3.60 22.37
N VAL A 422 10.70 -4.13 23.39
CA VAL A 422 12.12 -3.81 23.68
C VAL A 422 13.01 -4.00 22.43
N LEU A 423 12.73 -5.02 21.63
CA LEU A 423 13.50 -5.29 20.42
C LEU A 423 13.23 -4.23 19.34
N ASP A 424 11.97 -3.81 19.16
CA ASP A 424 11.61 -2.70 18.26
C ASP A 424 12.38 -1.42 18.64
N PHE A 425 12.43 -1.10 19.93
CA PHE A 425 13.13 0.07 20.44
C PHE A 425 14.64 0.00 20.16
N ALA A 426 15.26 -1.16 20.36
CA ALA A 426 16.68 -1.36 20.07
C ALA A 426 17.01 -1.10 18.58
N PHE A 427 16.14 -1.56 17.66
CA PHE A 427 16.26 -1.27 16.23
C PHE A 427 15.92 0.18 15.85
N ALA A 428 15.05 0.83 16.61
CA ALA A 428 14.71 2.25 16.41
C ALA A 428 15.93 3.14 16.71
N ILE A 429 16.70 2.84 17.76
CA ILE A 429 17.94 3.56 18.09
C ILE A 429 18.98 3.36 17.00
N HIS A 430 19.38 2.11 16.74
CA HIS A 430 20.37 1.80 15.72
C HIS A 430 20.34 0.31 15.32
N SER A 431 20.43 0.01 14.01
CA SER A 431 20.35 -1.36 13.49
C SER A 431 21.41 -2.30 14.08
N LYS A 432 22.65 -1.86 14.28
CA LYS A 432 23.72 -2.66 14.91
C LYS A 432 23.41 -2.98 16.39
N LEU A 433 22.78 -2.04 17.10
CA LEU A 433 22.39 -2.21 18.49
C LEU A 433 21.21 -3.20 18.58
N GLY A 434 20.23 -3.07 17.70
CA GLY A 434 19.13 -4.02 17.58
C GLY A 434 19.60 -5.43 17.26
N SER A 435 20.53 -5.59 16.31
CA SER A 435 21.07 -6.91 15.92
C SER A 435 21.83 -7.62 17.04
N LYS A 436 22.37 -6.89 18.00
CA LYS A 436 23.13 -7.43 19.15
C LYS A 436 22.31 -7.44 20.45
N CYS A 437 21.04 -7.10 20.42
CA CYS A 437 20.20 -6.97 21.59
C CYS A 437 19.92 -8.32 22.26
N ILE A 438 20.16 -8.41 23.57
CA ILE A 438 19.84 -9.58 24.39
C ILE A 438 18.67 -9.33 25.33
N GLY A 439 18.31 -8.06 25.55
CA GLY A 439 17.26 -7.60 26.45
C GLY A 439 17.42 -6.12 26.76
N ALA A 440 16.70 -5.63 27.74
CA ALA A 440 16.85 -4.26 28.24
C ALA A 440 16.56 -4.17 29.73
N LYS A 441 16.88 -3.02 30.34
CA LYS A 441 16.31 -2.62 31.62
C LYS A 441 15.24 -1.57 31.35
N VAL A 442 14.01 -1.87 31.71
CA VAL A 442 12.87 -0.94 31.62
C VAL A 442 12.61 -0.40 33.03
N ASN A 443 12.76 0.91 33.21
CA ASN A 443 12.62 1.57 34.50
C ASN A 443 13.52 0.91 35.60
N GLY A 444 14.75 0.52 35.22
CA GLY A 444 15.71 -0.15 36.08
C GLY A 444 15.48 -1.67 36.29
N LYS A 445 14.41 -2.26 35.76
CA LYS A 445 14.10 -3.69 35.87
C LYS A 445 14.44 -4.43 34.60
N ASN A 446 15.00 -5.64 34.71
CA ASN A 446 15.32 -6.47 33.53
C ASN A 446 14.07 -6.83 32.75
N ALA A 447 14.12 -6.66 31.45
CA ALA A 447 13.05 -6.88 30.49
C ALA A 447 13.50 -7.77 29.35
N GLN A 448 12.61 -8.68 28.92
CA GLN A 448 12.86 -9.57 27.77
C GLN A 448 12.61 -8.83 26.45
N LEU A 449 13.16 -9.33 25.35
CA LEU A 449 13.01 -8.79 23.99
C LEU A 449 11.55 -8.55 23.58
N LYS A 450 10.63 -9.46 24.01
CA LYS A 450 9.20 -9.43 23.68
C LYS A 450 8.36 -8.50 24.57
N GLN A 451 8.94 -7.91 25.62
CA GLN A 451 8.19 -7.04 26.52
C GLN A 451 7.74 -5.78 25.80
N THR A 452 6.44 -5.50 25.85
CA THR A 452 5.85 -4.28 25.28
C THR A 452 6.17 -3.07 26.14
N LEU A 453 6.36 -1.93 25.48
CA LEU A 453 6.71 -0.66 26.10
C LEU A 453 5.48 0.24 26.26
N ASN A 454 5.49 1.08 27.28
CA ASN A 454 4.46 2.07 27.58
C ASN A 454 5.04 3.48 27.55
N SER A 455 4.17 4.48 27.37
CA SER A 455 4.60 5.88 27.44
C SER A 455 5.17 6.22 28.83
N GLY A 456 6.33 6.86 28.84
CA GLY A 456 7.08 7.20 30.04
C GLY A 456 8.14 6.18 30.45
N ASP A 457 8.22 5.03 29.77
CA ASP A 457 9.25 4.04 30.09
C ASP A 457 10.65 4.56 29.70
N GLN A 458 11.60 4.38 30.62
CA GLN A 458 13.02 4.58 30.38
C GLN A 458 13.67 3.22 30.07
N VAL A 459 14.29 3.08 28.89
CA VAL A 459 14.79 1.81 28.39
C VAL A 459 16.28 1.86 28.13
N GLU A 460 17.04 1.03 28.85
CA GLU A 460 18.48 0.80 28.65
C GLU A 460 18.68 -0.53 27.92
N VAL A 461 19.09 -0.48 26.66
CA VAL A 461 19.27 -1.68 25.83
C VAL A 461 20.55 -2.41 26.20
N MET A 462 20.45 -3.71 26.48
CA MET A 462 21.58 -4.60 26.76
C MET A 462 21.98 -5.37 25.49
N THR A 463 23.28 -5.39 25.20
CA THR A 463 23.81 -6.02 23.99
C THR A 463 24.88 -7.05 24.29
N SER A 464 25.04 -8.04 23.41
CA SER A 464 26.17 -8.99 23.41
C SER A 464 26.79 -9.09 22.01
N ASN A 465 28.10 -9.20 21.96
CA ASN A 465 28.81 -9.37 20.68
C ASN A 465 28.57 -10.74 20.04
N THR A 466 28.14 -11.73 20.81
CA THR A 466 27.85 -13.09 20.35
C THR A 466 26.39 -13.23 19.84
N GLN A 467 25.55 -12.22 20.10
CA GLN A 467 24.15 -12.26 19.68
C GLN A 467 24.02 -11.91 18.21
N THR A 468 23.20 -12.70 17.51
CA THR A 468 22.83 -12.48 16.11
C THR A 468 21.32 -12.56 15.96
N PRO A 469 20.74 -11.84 14.98
CA PRO A 469 19.31 -11.92 14.67
C PRO A 469 18.88 -13.34 14.31
N LYS A 470 17.72 -13.75 14.83
CA LYS A 470 17.09 -15.05 14.57
C LYS A 470 15.76 -14.87 13.85
N ARG A 471 15.31 -15.87 13.10
CA ARG A 471 14.02 -15.83 12.40
C ARG A 471 12.84 -15.63 13.37
N ASP A 472 12.93 -16.19 14.59
CA ASP A 472 11.90 -16.03 15.63
C ASP A 472 11.70 -14.58 16.08
N TRP A 473 12.69 -13.70 15.87
CA TRP A 473 12.57 -12.29 16.16
C TRP A 473 11.52 -11.58 15.33
N LEU A 474 11.22 -12.09 14.12
CA LEU A 474 10.16 -11.57 13.27
C LEU A 474 8.76 -11.70 13.90
N ASN A 475 8.58 -12.66 14.81
CA ASN A 475 7.35 -12.85 15.57
C ASN A 475 7.24 -11.98 16.82
N ILE A 476 8.38 -11.37 17.24
CA ILE A 476 8.46 -10.54 18.44
C ILE A 476 8.20 -9.07 18.10
N VAL A 477 8.74 -8.62 16.96
CA VAL A 477 8.68 -7.21 16.55
C VAL A 477 7.35 -6.84 15.92
N THR A 478 6.89 -5.63 16.22
CA THR A 478 5.67 -5.04 15.65
C THR A 478 5.99 -4.05 14.53
N THR A 479 7.13 -3.32 14.63
CA THR A 479 7.47 -2.27 13.67
C THR A 479 8.00 -2.82 12.34
N SER A 480 7.59 -2.21 11.21
CA SER A 480 8.07 -2.51 9.87
C SER A 480 9.60 -2.31 9.76
N LYS A 481 10.13 -1.24 10.35
CA LYS A 481 11.57 -0.92 10.38
C LYS A 481 12.38 -2.05 11.02
N ALA A 482 11.99 -2.54 12.21
CA ALA A 482 12.68 -3.63 12.89
C ALA A 482 12.60 -4.91 12.05
N ARG A 483 11.41 -5.24 11.51
CA ARG A 483 11.19 -6.43 10.69
C ARG A 483 12.06 -6.45 9.45
N THR A 484 12.13 -5.34 8.72
CA THR A 484 12.98 -5.16 7.53
C THR A 484 14.46 -5.32 7.88
N LYS A 485 14.93 -4.66 8.97
CA LYS A 485 16.34 -4.75 9.38
C LYS A 485 16.72 -6.14 9.89
N ILE A 486 15.82 -6.86 10.54
CA ILE A 486 16.03 -8.26 10.95
C ILE A 486 16.15 -9.15 9.71
N ARG A 487 15.23 -9.04 8.72
CA ARG A 487 15.32 -9.80 7.46
C ARG A 487 16.62 -9.54 6.71
N GLN A 488 17.00 -8.26 6.60
CA GLN A 488 18.26 -7.87 5.97
C GLN A 488 19.46 -8.48 6.69
N ALA A 489 19.51 -8.39 8.01
CA ALA A 489 20.63 -8.94 8.81
C ALA A 489 20.70 -10.47 8.74
N ILE A 490 19.55 -11.18 8.75
CA ILE A 490 19.50 -12.63 8.55
C ILE A 490 20.06 -12.99 7.17
N LYS A 491 19.61 -12.31 6.12
CA LYS A 491 20.08 -12.55 4.75
C LYS A 491 21.58 -12.31 4.59
N GLU A 492 22.13 -11.28 5.24
CA GLU A 492 23.58 -11.02 5.26
C GLU A 492 24.36 -12.12 6.00
N ILE A 493 23.82 -12.64 7.11
CA ILE A 493 24.43 -13.75 7.85
C ILE A 493 24.42 -15.02 6.99
N GLU A 494 23.27 -15.35 6.40
CA GLU A 494 23.11 -16.50 5.52
C GLU A 494 24.03 -16.42 4.30
N ALA A 495 24.20 -15.24 3.70
CA ALA A 495 25.12 -15.03 2.59
C ALA A 495 26.58 -15.26 3.00
N ARG A 496 27.01 -14.71 4.13
CA ARG A 496 28.39 -14.92 4.66
C ARG A 496 28.64 -16.39 5.02
N GLN A 497 27.66 -17.06 5.60
CA GLN A 497 27.78 -18.50 5.91
C GLN A 497 27.91 -19.32 4.64
N THR A 498 27.12 -19.01 3.60
CA THR A 498 27.19 -19.66 2.29
C THR A 498 28.56 -19.46 1.64
N GLU A 499 29.09 -18.25 1.67
CA GLU A 499 30.41 -17.91 1.11
C GLU A 499 31.53 -18.66 1.87
N PHE A 500 31.51 -18.66 3.21
CA PHE A 500 32.45 -19.40 4.03
C PHE A 500 32.43 -20.91 3.78
N ALA A 501 31.22 -21.49 3.62
CA ALA A 501 31.04 -22.89 3.29
C ALA A 501 31.61 -23.23 1.90
N LYS A 502 31.38 -22.35 0.91
CA LYS A 502 31.93 -22.48 -0.44
C LYS A 502 33.48 -22.45 -0.41
N GLU A 503 34.06 -21.47 0.25
CA GLU A 503 35.53 -21.36 0.42
C GLU A 503 36.11 -22.61 1.16
N THR A 504 35.38 -23.11 2.14
CA THR A 504 35.78 -24.30 2.89
C THR A 504 35.84 -25.56 2.01
N ILE A 505 34.86 -25.74 1.13
CA ILE A 505 34.84 -26.83 0.15
C ILE A 505 35.99 -26.62 -0.86
N GLU A 506 36.08 -25.45 -1.47
CA GLU A 506 37.15 -25.17 -2.45
C GLU A 506 38.54 -25.40 -1.87
N ARG A 507 38.80 -24.99 -0.62
CA ARG A 507 40.05 -25.25 0.11
C ARG A 507 40.30 -26.74 0.32
N LYS A 508 39.27 -27.53 0.68
CA LYS A 508 39.37 -28.98 0.83
C LYS A 508 39.66 -29.68 -0.51
N PHE A 509 39.05 -29.23 -1.62
CA PHE A 509 39.38 -29.69 -2.96
C PHE A 509 40.84 -29.41 -3.34
N LYS A 510 41.30 -28.20 -3.08
CA LYS A 510 42.71 -27.80 -3.30
C LYS A 510 43.69 -28.61 -2.49
N ASN A 511 43.38 -28.86 -1.21
CA ASN A 511 44.23 -29.67 -0.33
C ASN A 511 44.35 -31.14 -0.77
N ARG A 512 43.26 -31.66 -1.40
CA ARG A 512 43.27 -33.02 -1.98
C ARG A 512 43.79 -33.07 -3.42
N LYS A 513 44.27 -31.93 -3.96
CA LYS A 513 44.70 -31.78 -5.38
C LYS A 513 43.66 -32.18 -6.40
N LEU A 514 42.39 -31.93 -6.11
CA LEU A 514 41.25 -32.22 -6.96
C LEU A 514 40.84 -30.95 -7.71
N GLU A 515 40.55 -31.10 -9.00
CA GLU A 515 39.93 -30.04 -9.79
C GLU A 515 38.44 -29.88 -9.40
N TYR A 516 38.07 -28.66 -9.03
CA TYR A 516 36.69 -28.28 -8.75
C TYR A 516 36.00 -27.90 -10.04
N ASP A 517 34.97 -28.67 -10.42
CA ASP A 517 34.10 -28.39 -11.56
C ASP A 517 32.69 -27.99 -11.01
N GLU A 518 32.32 -26.73 -11.25
CA GLU A 518 31.06 -26.16 -10.77
C GLU A 518 29.84 -26.91 -11.36
N ALA A 519 29.92 -27.39 -12.62
CA ALA A 519 28.84 -28.12 -13.25
C ALA A 519 28.59 -29.51 -12.60
N VAL A 520 29.65 -30.21 -12.21
CA VAL A 520 29.55 -31.47 -11.47
C VAL A 520 28.97 -31.23 -10.06
N MET A 521 29.41 -30.15 -9.40
CA MET A 521 28.89 -29.78 -8.07
C MET A 521 27.39 -29.44 -8.12
N MET A 522 26.94 -28.68 -9.14
CA MET A 522 25.52 -28.36 -9.31
C MET A 522 24.66 -29.60 -9.55
N ARG A 523 25.18 -30.57 -10.32
CA ARG A 523 24.47 -31.87 -10.51
C ARG A 523 24.41 -32.67 -9.21
N LEU A 524 25.48 -32.64 -8.40
CA LEU A 524 25.49 -33.27 -7.08
C LEU A 524 24.47 -32.66 -6.15
N ILE A 525 24.41 -31.32 -6.06
CA ILE A 525 23.43 -30.59 -5.26
C ILE A 525 22.01 -30.98 -5.61
N LYS A 526 21.70 -31.03 -6.92
CA LYS A 526 20.39 -31.47 -7.43
C LYS A 526 20.09 -32.94 -7.09
N LYS A 527 21.08 -33.83 -7.20
CA LYS A 527 20.96 -35.25 -6.86
C LYS A 527 20.75 -35.47 -5.38
N LEU A 528 21.29 -34.61 -4.53
CA LEU A 528 21.10 -34.63 -3.07
C LEU A 528 19.74 -34.10 -2.63
N GLY A 529 18.90 -33.58 -3.58
CA GLY A 529 17.52 -33.16 -3.32
C GLY A 529 17.36 -31.70 -2.89
N TYR A 530 18.41 -30.89 -2.95
CA TYR A 530 18.33 -29.47 -2.59
C TYR A 530 17.61 -28.65 -3.67
N LYS A 531 16.73 -27.77 -3.24
CA LYS A 531 16.00 -26.85 -4.14
C LYS A 531 16.83 -25.65 -4.53
N THR A 532 17.74 -25.22 -3.65
CA THR A 532 18.61 -24.07 -3.87
C THR A 532 20.05 -24.39 -3.47
N VAL A 533 20.99 -23.76 -4.16
CA VAL A 533 22.43 -23.84 -3.86
C VAL A 533 22.73 -23.29 -2.45
N THR A 534 21.97 -22.29 -2.05
CA THR A 534 22.10 -21.63 -0.75
C THR A 534 21.76 -22.60 0.40
N GLU A 535 20.69 -23.39 0.30
CA GLU A 535 20.32 -24.41 1.30
C GLU A 535 21.43 -25.46 1.46
N PHE A 536 22.04 -25.89 0.36
CA PHE A 536 23.13 -26.85 0.39
C PHE A 536 24.36 -26.33 1.14
N TYR A 537 24.79 -25.08 0.84
CA TYR A 537 25.94 -24.49 1.53
C TYR A 537 25.62 -24.11 2.99
N GLN A 538 24.35 -23.78 3.30
CA GLN A 538 23.91 -23.56 4.69
C GLN A 538 23.98 -24.84 5.52
N ASP A 539 23.60 -26.00 4.98
CA ASP A 539 23.71 -27.27 5.67
C ASP A 539 25.17 -27.64 5.95
N ILE A 540 26.09 -27.24 5.08
CA ILE A 540 27.52 -27.43 5.31
C ILE A 540 28.06 -26.45 6.35
N ALA A 541 27.61 -25.19 6.30
CA ALA A 541 28.00 -24.18 7.28
C ALA A 541 27.50 -24.52 8.70
N ASN A 542 26.33 -25.16 8.79
CA ASN A 542 25.71 -25.60 10.04
C ASN A 542 26.23 -27.00 10.50
N GLU A 543 27.22 -27.57 9.80
CA GLU A 543 27.79 -28.90 10.08
C GLU A 543 26.75 -30.04 10.05
N THR A 544 25.59 -29.80 9.45
CA THR A 544 24.54 -30.83 9.25
C THR A 544 24.98 -31.85 8.21
N ARG A 545 25.92 -31.46 7.32
CA ARG A 545 26.62 -32.35 6.36
C ARG A 545 28.12 -32.16 6.42
N ASP A 546 28.83 -33.29 6.47
CA ASP A 546 30.30 -33.24 6.40
C ASP A 546 30.76 -32.94 4.96
N ALA A 547 31.63 -31.93 4.86
CA ALA A 547 32.26 -31.56 3.60
C ALA A 547 33.12 -32.69 2.99
N ASN A 548 33.59 -33.66 3.77
CA ASN A 548 34.33 -34.82 3.27
C ASN A 548 33.40 -35.83 2.56
N ASP A 549 32.19 -36.07 3.10
CA ASP A 549 31.16 -36.92 2.48
C ASP A 549 30.72 -36.32 1.12
N ILE A 550 30.65 -35.00 1.04
CA ILE A 550 30.31 -34.30 -0.20
C ILE A 550 31.40 -34.49 -1.26
N ILE A 551 32.69 -34.42 -0.86
CA ILE A 551 33.82 -34.63 -1.78
C ILE A 551 33.83 -36.08 -2.30
N GLU A 552 33.54 -37.06 -1.43
CA GLU A 552 33.46 -38.48 -1.83
C GLU A 552 32.32 -38.69 -2.85
N LYS A 553 31.13 -38.16 -2.59
CA LYS A 553 30.01 -38.23 -3.52
C LYS A 553 30.26 -37.49 -4.83
N TYR A 554 31.02 -36.40 -4.77
CA TYR A 554 31.45 -35.66 -5.95
C TYR A 554 32.41 -36.50 -6.81
N LEU A 555 33.37 -37.18 -6.20
CA LEU A 555 34.32 -38.08 -6.89
C LEU A 555 33.61 -39.29 -7.51
N GLU A 556 32.66 -39.90 -6.79
CA GLU A 556 31.83 -41.00 -7.32
C GLU A 556 31.05 -40.54 -8.56
N LEU A 557 30.51 -39.32 -8.54
CA LEU A 557 29.72 -38.77 -9.63
C LEU A 557 30.62 -38.48 -10.84
N LYS A 558 31.81 -37.90 -10.61
CA LYS A 558 32.82 -37.58 -11.65
C LYS A 558 33.35 -38.88 -12.26
N LYS A 559 33.57 -39.93 -11.45
CA LYS A 559 34.01 -41.26 -11.94
C LYS A 559 32.98 -41.93 -12.82
N LYS A 560 31.73 -41.95 -12.43
CA LYS A 560 30.61 -42.45 -13.25
C LYS A 560 30.41 -41.73 -14.57
N GLU A 561 30.68 -40.42 -14.59
CA GLU A 561 30.62 -39.61 -15.80
C GLU A 561 31.82 -39.83 -16.74
N THR A 562 33.00 -40.18 -16.20
CA THR A 562 34.18 -40.58 -16.99
C THR A 562 34.02 -41.96 -17.55
N GLU A 563 33.55 -42.93 -16.77
CA GLU A 563 33.27 -44.29 -17.20
C GLU A 563 32.21 -44.33 -18.34
N ASN A 564 31.16 -43.50 -18.27
CA ASN A 564 30.18 -43.36 -19.36
C ASN A 564 30.72 -42.63 -20.61
N ARG A 565 31.88 -42.01 -20.53
CA ARG A 565 32.56 -41.37 -21.70
C ARG A 565 33.53 -42.30 -22.39
N GLU A 566 34.04 -43.35 -21.74
CA GLU A 566 34.98 -44.32 -22.34
C GLU A 566 34.32 -45.38 -23.24
N ASP A 567 32.99 -45.51 -23.23
CA ASP A 567 32.24 -46.38 -24.13
C ASP A 567 31.93 -45.75 -25.51
N ILE A 568 32.47 -44.58 -25.83
CA ILE A 568 32.37 -43.97 -27.18
C ILE A 568 33.64 -44.33 -27.94
N VAL A 569 33.52 -45.41 -28.75
CA VAL A 569 34.48 -45.93 -29.68
C VAL A 569 35.10 -44.83 -30.57
N TYR A 570 36.43 -44.67 -30.45
CA TYR A 570 37.24 -43.87 -31.36
C TYR A 570 37.12 -44.42 -32.79
N ARG A 571 36.53 -43.64 -33.71
CA ARG A 571 36.74 -43.77 -35.17
C ARG A 571 37.74 -42.72 -35.58
N SER A 572 38.81 -43.22 -36.30
CA SER A 572 39.99 -42.49 -36.73
C SER A 572 39.74 -41.19 -37.50
N ALA A 573 40.67 -40.23 -37.25
CA ALA A 573 40.75 -38.92 -37.87
C ALA A 573 41.27 -38.96 -39.30
N GLU A 574 40.50 -39.45 -40.26
CA GLU A 574 40.84 -39.39 -41.70
C GLU A 574 39.66 -39.01 -42.55
N ASN A 575 38.90 -37.96 -42.22
CA ASN A 575 38.01 -37.29 -43.16
C ASN A 575 37.54 -35.96 -42.58
N PHE A 576 38.47 -35.03 -42.46
CA PHE A 576 38.13 -33.64 -42.19
C PHE A 576 38.02 -32.92 -43.53
N SER A 577 36.82 -32.84 -44.10
CA SER A 577 36.48 -31.84 -45.10
C SER A 577 35.71 -30.72 -44.40
N MET A 578 36.27 -29.49 -44.49
CA MET A 578 35.60 -28.29 -44.10
C MET A 578 34.23 -28.15 -44.79
N GLN A 579 33.15 -28.36 -44.07
CA GLN A 579 31.87 -27.82 -44.46
C GLN A 579 31.43 -26.86 -43.35
N THR A 580 31.06 -25.66 -43.76
CA THR A 580 30.49 -24.58 -42.97
C THR A 580 29.50 -25.08 -41.97
N ALA A 581 29.76 -24.75 -40.69
CA ALA A 581 28.93 -25.11 -39.56
C ALA A 581 27.52 -24.52 -39.69
N GLN A 582 26.56 -25.37 -39.96
CA GLN A 582 25.18 -25.17 -39.53
C GLN A 582 25.06 -25.89 -38.17
N ASP A 583 24.95 -25.10 -37.15
CA ASP A 583 24.75 -25.57 -35.80
C ASP A 583 23.34 -26.16 -35.61
N ASP A 584 23.28 -27.49 -35.66
CA ASP A 584 22.18 -28.26 -35.07
C ASP A 584 22.76 -29.45 -34.31
N LYS A 585 23.09 -29.27 -33.05
CA LYS A 585 23.36 -30.37 -32.12
C LYS A 585 22.54 -30.27 -30.86
N THR A 586 21.41 -30.94 -30.92
CA THR A 586 20.74 -31.76 -29.89
C THR A 586 21.15 -31.51 -28.42
N PHE A 587 20.53 -30.56 -27.81
CA PHE A 587 20.34 -30.58 -26.34
C PHE A 587 19.13 -31.44 -25.99
N LYS A 588 19.27 -32.35 -25.03
CA LYS A 588 18.23 -33.29 -24.62
C LYS A 588 17.20 -32.73 -23.64
N GLU A 589 17.22 -31.42 -23.33
CA GLU A 589 16.29 -30.75 -22.43
C GLU A 589 15.96 -29.35 -22.99
N ASP A 590 14.81 -28.77 -22.57
CA ASP A 590 14.41 -27.41 -22.86
C ASP A 590 15.47 -26.43 -22.32
N VAL A 591 16.43 -26.05 -23.15
CA VAL A 591 17.54 -25.18 -22.78
C VAL A 591 17.28 -23.80 -23.34
N LEU A 592 17.26 -22.80 -22.45
CA LEU A 592 17.26 -21.39 -22.84
C LEU A 592 18.72 -20.93 -23.02
N VAL A 593 19.06 -20.50 -24.22
CA VAL A 593 20.39 -19.93 -24.54
C VAL A 593 20.31 -18.43 -24.38
N ILE A 594 21.08 -17.88 -23.43
CA ILE A 594 21.28 -16.46 -23.23
C ILE A 594 22.66 -16.11 -23.75
N ASP A 595 22.86 -14.88 -24.23
CA ASP A 595 24.10 -14.40 -24.84
C ASP A 595 25.37 -14.95 -24.15
N GLN A 596 26.32 -15.45 -24.94
CA GLN A 596 27.47 -16.25 -24.50
C GLN A 596 28.41 -15.57 -23.49
N ASN A 597 28.27 -14.25 -23.30
CA ASN A 597 29.10 -13.45 -22.39
C ASN A 597 28.56 -13.37 -20.96
N LEU A 598 27.38 -13.97 -20.65
CA LEU A 598 26.75 -13.90 -19.34
C LEU A 598 26.71 -15.29 -18.67
N LYS A 599 27.89 -15.78 -18.25
CA LYS A 599 27.99 -17.02 -17.49
C LYS A 599 27.67 -16.75 -16.00
N GLY A 600 26.76 -17.55 -15.41
CA GLY A 600 26.53 -17.59 -13.97
C GLY A 600 25.38 -16.72 -13.43
N LEU A 601 24.49 -16.19 -14.29
CA LEU A 601 23.32 -15.47 -13.82
C LEU A 601 22.08 -16.36 -13.83
N ASP A 602 21.37 -16.43 -12.70
CA ASP A 602 20.08 -17.11 -12.58
C ASP A 602 19.03 -16.41 -13.45
N PHE A 603 18.26 -17.17 -14.20
CA PHE A 603 17.14 -16.64 -14.95
C PHE A 603 15.80 -17.14 -14.40
N LYS A 604 14.78 -16.29 -14.50
CA LYS A 604 13.39 -16.62 -14.16
C LYS A 604 12.47 -16.21 -15.30
N LEU A 605 11.46 -17.02 -15.57
CA LEU A 605 10.41 -16.65 -16.52
C LEU A 605 9.55 -15.51 -15.94
N ALA A 606 9.25 -14.52 -16.76
CA ALA A 606 8.48 -13.35 -16.34
C ALA A 606 6.99 -13.72 -16.18
N LYS A 607 6.43 -13.46 -15.02
CA LYS A 607 5.02 -13.74 -14.71
C LYS A 607 4.02 -12.91 -15.53
N CYS A 608 4.44 -11.76 -16.08
CA CYS A 608 3.58 -10.86 -16.85
C CYS A 608 3.24 -11.38 -18.26
N CYS A 609 4.01 -12.35 -18.79
CA CYS A 609 3.80 -12.89 -20.13
C CYS A 609 3.98 -14.42 -20.20
N ASN A 610 4.41 -15.06 -19.13
CA ASN A 610 4.57 -16.52 -18.98
C ASN A 610 5.14 -17.19 -20.22
N PRO A 611 6.41 -16.89 -20.60
CA PRO A 611 7.01 -17.47 -21.82
C PRO A 611 7.13 -18.99 -21.71
N ILE A 612 6.88 -19.69 -22.79
CA ILE A 612 7.01 -21.15 -22.91
C ILE A 612 7.94 -21.50 -24.06
N TYR A 613 8.31 -22.76 -24.17
CA TYR A 613 9.15 -23.25 -25.26
C TYR A 613 8.54 -22.92 -26.64
N GLY A 614 9.34 -22.31 -27.49
CA GLY A 614 8.94 -21.88 -28.85
C GLY A 614 8.46 -20.41 -28.92
N ASP A 615 8.27 -19.70 -27.82
CA ASP A 615 8.02 -18.25 -27.86
C ASP A 615 9.27 -17.47 -28.26
N ASP A 616 9.12 -16.38 -29.00
CA ASP A 616 10.19 -15.41 -29.21
C ASP A 616 10.44 -14.63 -27.90
N VAL A 617 11.66 -14.72 -27.36
CA VAL A 617 11.97 -14.22 -26.02
C VAL A 617 13.19 -13.30 -26.01
N PHE A 618 13.24 -12.43 -25.00
CA PHE A 618 14.43 -11.66 -24.63
C PHE A 618 14.65 -11.72 -23.12
N GLY A 619 15.90 -11.57 -22.71
CA GLY A 619 16.25 -11.46 -21.29
C GLY A 619 16.32 -10.00 -20.85
N PHE A 620 15.86 -9.71 -19.64
CA PHE A 620 15.98 -8.42 -18.99
C PHE A 620 16.78 -8.57 -17.70
N VAL A 621 17.93 -7.89 -17.59
CA VAL A 621 18.78 -7.91 -16.41
C VAL A 621 18.16 -7.06 -15.32
N THR A 622 17.79 -7.67 -14.19
CA THR A 622 17.19 -6.98 -13.05
C THR A 622 18.26 -6.34 -12.17
N ILE A 623 17.87 -5.37 -11.34
CA ILE A 623 18.76 -4.69 -10.39
C ILE A 623 19.29 -5.69 -9.34
N SER A 624 18.54 -6.73 -9.04
CA SER A 624 18.93 -7.80 -8.11
C SER A 624 19.92 -8.84 -8.67
N GLY A 625 20.43 -8.62 -9.89
CA GLY A 625 21.49 -9.46 -10.48
C GLY A 625 21.00 -10.72 -11.21
N GLY A 626 19.68 -10.92 -11.36
CA GLY A 626 19.11 -12.05 -12.15
C GLY A 626 18.53 -11.59 -13.49
N ILE A 627 18.31 -12.54 -14.40
CA ILE A 627 17.71 -12.28 -15.72
C ILE A 627 16.25 -12.71 -15.68
N LYS A 628 15.31 -11.82 -16.07
CA LYS A 628 13.92 -12.17 -16.35
C LYS A 628 13.70 -12.35 -17.83
N ILE A 629 13.16 -13.50 -18.20
CA ILE A 629 12.87 -13.83 -19.61
C ILE A 629 11.45 -13.39 -19.93
N HIS A 630 11.33 -12.50 -20.89
CA HIS A 630 10.06 -11.97 -21.39
C HIS A 630 9.85 -12.40 -22.84
N ARG A 631 8.59 -12.51 -23.25
CA ARG A 631 8.22 -12.63 -24.64
C ARG A 631 8.43 -11.28 -25.34
N THR A 632 8.75 -11.31 -26.64
CA THR A 632 8.94 -10.09 -27.44
C THR A 632 7.64 -9.28 -27.62
N ASP A 633 6.48 -9.94 -27.59
CA ASP A 633 5.15 -9.35 -27.65
C ASP A 633 4.54 -9.00 -26.25
N CYS A 634 5.33 -9.09 -25.19
CA CYS A 634 4.90 -8.74 -23.84
C CYS A 634 4.41 -7.28 -23.77
N PRO A 635 3.29 -6.99 -23.09
CA PRO A 635 2.82 -5.60 -22.90
C PRO A 635 3.90 -4.67 -22.34
N ASN A 636 4.77 -5.18 -21.47
CA ASN A 636 5.86 -4.43 -20.87
C ASN A 636 7.12 -4.34 -21.77
N ALA A 637 7.19 -5.08 -22.89
CA ALA A 637 8.39 -5.14 -23.71
C ALA A 637 8.75 -3.77 -24.30
N ARG A 638 7.77 -3.01 -24.79
CA ARG A 638 7.98 -1.68 -25.36
C ARG A 638 8.60 -0.69 -24.37
N GLU A 639 8.13 -0.70 -23.14
CA GLU A 639 8.64 0.17 -22.08
C GLU A 639 10.04 -0.26 -21.64
N LEU A 640 10.28 -1.55 -21.48
CA LEU A 640 11.60 -2.09 -21.16
C LEU A 640 12.63 -1.78 -22.24
N GLN A 641 12.24 -1.88 -23.51
CA GLN A 641 13.10 -1.57 -24.67
C GLN A 641 13.39 -0.07 -24.81
N SER A 642 12.40 0.79 -24.54
CA SER A 642 12.57 2.23 -24.69
C SER A 642 13.38 2.86 -23.56
N ARG A 643 13.17 2.42 -22.30
CA ARG A 643 13.80 3.03 -21.10
C ARG A 643 15.09 2.36 -20.68
N PHE A 644 15.25 1.06 -20.92
CA PHE A 644 16.34 0.24 -20.37
C PHE A 644 16.99 -0.66 -21.43
N ALA A 645 17.15 -0.17 -22.66
CA ALA A 645 17.75 -0.94 -23.76
C ALA A 645 19.10 -1.59 -23.40
N TYR A 646 19.89 -0.94 -22.55
CA TYR A 646 21.19 -1.42 -22.07
C TYR A 646 21.12 -2.64 -21.12
N ARG A 647 19.91 -3.00 -20.64
CA ARG A 647 19.65 -4.18 -19.78
C ARG A 647 19.05 -5.34 -20.55
N ILE A 648 18.83 -5.20 -21.84
CA ILE A 648 18.23 -6.24 -22.66
C ILE A 648 19.33 -7.13 -23.22
N VAL A 649 19.16 -8.42 -23.05
CA VAL A 649 20.04 -9.47 -23.57
C VAL A 649 19.26 -10.37 -24.52
N LYS A 650 19.92 -10.84 -25.57
CA LYS A 650 19.32 -11.79 -26.51
C LYS A 650 19.13 -13.13 -25.81
N ALA A 651 17.94 -13.70 -25.93
CA ALA A 651 17.61 -15.02 -25.44
C ALA A 651 16.85 -15.80 -26.51
N ARG A 652 17.07 -17.10 -26.58
CA ARG A 652 16.37 -18.01 -27.50
C ARG A 652 16.23 -19.40 -26.88
N TRP A 653 15.18 -20.11 -27.24
CA TRP A 653 15.04 -21.50 -26.91
C TRP A 653 15.91 -22.37 -27.80
N ALA A 654 16.53 -23.39 -27.23
CA ALA A 654 17.32 -24.39 -27.95
C ALA A 654 16.94 -25.81 -27.51
N GLY A 655 17.05 -26.79 -28.38
CA GLY A 655 16.69 -28.18 -28.10
C GLY A 655 15.31 -28.56 -28.65
N LYS A 656 14.85 -29.74 -28.30
CA LYS A 656 13.47 -30.23 -28.59
C LYS A 656 12.71 -30.29 -27.26
N SER A 657 11.44 -29.84 -27.27
CA SER A 657 10.55 -29.97 -26.12
C SER A 657 10.47 -31.44 -25.67
N HIS A 658 10.88 -31.71 -24.45
CA HIS A 658 10.79 -33.05 -23.84
C HIS A 658 9.96 -32.99 -22.54
N GLY A 659 8.61 -32.95 -22.71
CA GLY A 659 7.67 -33.33 -21.65
C GLY A 659 7.53 -32.37 -20.47
N LYS A 660 8.16 -31.22 -20.47
CA LYS A 660 7.95 -30.19 -19.44
C LYS A 660 6.67 -29.42 -19.74
N GLN A 661 5.66 -29.57 -18.90
CA GLN A 661 4.37 -28.89 -19.09
C GLN A 661 4.34 -27.54 -18.42
N TYR A 662 3.87 -26.52 -19.14
CA TYR A 662 3.75 -25.14 -18.68
C TYR A 662 2.27 -24.76 -18.48
N PRO A 663 1.88 -24.21 -17.32
CA PRO A 663 0.54 -23.71 -17.12
C PRO A 663 0.31 -22.40 -17.87
N ILE A 664 -0.61 -22.40 -18.81
CA ILE A 664 -1.00 -21.20 -19.59
C ILE A 664 -2.47 -20.92 -19.35
N THR A 665 -2.76 -19.66 -19.01
CA THR A 665 -4.13 -19.19 -18.87
C THR A 665 -4.60 -18.56 -20.16
N LEU A 666 -5.73 -19.03 -20.67
CA LEU A 666 -6.42 -18.48 -21.84
C LEU A 666 -7.66 -17.73 -21.37
N ARG A 667 -7.84 -16.51 -21.84
CA ARG A 667 -9.09 -15.77 -21.69
C ARG A 667 -9.94 -15.94 -22.92
N ILE A 668 -11.15 -16.44 -22.73
CA ILE A 668 -12.12 -16.72 -23.81
C ILE A 668 -13.33 -15.82 -23.59
N VAL A 669 -13.72 -15.09 -24.63
CA VAL A 669 -14.90 -14.23 -24.61
C VAL A 669 -15.82 -14.63 -25.77
N GLY A 670 -17.10 -14.75 -25.51
CA GLY A 670 -18.08 -15.10 -26.53
C GLY A 670 -19.51 -14.85 -26.09
N HIS A 671 -20.46 -15.32 -26.92
CA HIS A 671 -21.89 -15.31 -26.56
C HIS A 671 -22.19 -16.45 -25.59
N ASP A 672 -23.07 -16.22 -24.65
CA ASP A 672 -23.52 -17.23 -23.68
C ASP A 672 -24.55 -18.17 -24.36
N ASP A 673 -24.07 -19.10 -25.15
CA ASP A 673 -24.89 -20.13 -25.80
C ASP A 673 -24.88 -21.42 -24.99
N ILE A 674 -26.06 -22.09 -24.89
CA ILE A 674 -26.20 -23.37 -24.17
C ILE A 674 -25.20 -24.41 -24.76
N GLY A 675 -24.37 -24.97 -23.90
CA GLY A 675 -23.40 -26.02 -24.26
C GLY A 675 -22.03 -25.52 -24.73
N ILE A 676 -21.75 -24.20 -24.73
CA ILE A 676 -20.47 -23.66 -25.19
C ILE A 676 -19.29 -24.19 -24.32
N VAL A 677 -19.50 -24.31 -23.02
CA VAL A 677 -18.50 -24.87 -22.08
C VAL A 677 -18.21 -26.33 -22.42
N THR A 678 -19.26 -27.12 -22.69
CA THR A 678 -19.15 -28.51 -23.08
C THR A 678 -18.39 -28.66 -24.41
N ASN A 679 -18.64 -27.79 -25.36
CA ASN A 679 -17.95 -27.80 -26.65
C ASN A 679 -16.46 -27.45 -26.50
N ILE A 680 -16.12 -26.44 -25.69
CA ILE A 680 -14.74 -26.05 -25.42
C ILE A 680 -13.99 -27.20 -24.69
N THR A 681 -14.60 -27.79 -23.63
CA THR A 681 -13.97 -28.88 -22.89
C THR A 681 -13.84 -30.15 -23.71
N SER A 682 -14.78 -30.43 -24.63
CA SER A 682 -14.69 -31.58 -25.53
C SER A 682 -13.53 -31.46 -26.54
N ILE A 683 -13.20 -30.25 -26.97
CA ILE A 683 -12.01 -29.99 -27.81
C ILE A 683 -10.74 -30.32 -27.05
N ILE A 684 -10.65 -29.89 -25.78
CA ILE A 684 -9.47 -30.13 -24.94
C ILE A 684 -9.30 -31.62 -24.67
N ASN A 685 -10.39 -32.32 -24.35
CA ASN A 685 -10.37 -33.75 -24.09
C ASN A 685 -9.96 -34.60 -25.30
N LYS A 686 -10.12 -34.08 -26.52
CA LYS A 686 -9.66 -34.74 -27.75
C LYS A 686 -8.17 -34.55 -28.01
N GLU A 687 -7.52 -33.61 -27.30
CA GLU A 687 -6.09 -33.35 -27.42
C GLU A 687 -5.32 -34.13 -26.36
N ASN A 688 -4.84 -35.33 -26.69
CA ASN A 688 -4.16 -36.27 -25.78
C ASN A 688 -2.91 -35.71 -25.06
N ALA A 689 -2.40 -34.55 -25.50
CA ALA A 689 -1.18 -33.92 -24.97
C ALA A 689 -1.43 -32.66 -24.13
N ILE A 690 -2.70 -32.25 -23.92
CA ILE A 690 -3.07 -31.03 -23.22
C ILE A 690 -3.95 -31.38 -22.02
N LEU A 691 -3.53 -30.98 -20.81
CA LEU A 691 -4.30 -31.17 -19.60
C LEU A 691 -4.99 -29.89 -19.18
N LEU A 692 -6.30 -29.95 -18.93
CA LEU A 692 -7.06 -28.86 -18.33
C LEU A 692 -6.80 -28.83 -16.83
N ARG A 693 -6.27 -27.73 -16.30
CA ARG A 693 -6.00 -27.54 -14.87
C ARG A 693 -7.13 -26.84 -14.15
N SER A 694 -7.68 -25.79 -14.72
CA SER A 694 -8.79 -25.04 -14.17
C SER A 694 -9.59 -24.35 -15.27
N ILE A 695 -10.88 -24.17 -15.01
CA ILE A 695 -11.78 -23.38 -15.84
C ILE A 695 -12.69 -22.57 -14.91
N SER A 696 -12.82 -21.28 -15.19
CA SER A 696 -13.76 -20.37 -14.51
C SER A 696 -14.49 -19.60 -15.59
N ILE A 697 -15.80 -19.55 -15.52
CA ILE A 697 -16.66 -18.89 -16.52
C ILE A 697 -17.65 -18.01 -15.78
N ASP A 698 -17.73 -16.76 -16.23
CA ASP A 698 -18.69 -15.76 -15.77
C ASP A 698 -19.54 -15.32 -16.94
N SER A 699 -20.86 -15.31 -16.74
CA SER A 699 -21.84 -14.90 -17.77
C SER A 699 -22.60 -13.68 -17.32
N HIS A 700 -22.51 -12.60 -18.10
CA HIS A 700 -23.28 -11.36 -17.90
C HIS A 700 -23.80 -10.84 -19.25
N ASP A 701 -25.07 -10.43 -19.27
CA ASP A 701 -25.73 -9.75 -20.42
C ASP A 701 -25.60 -10.50 -21.75
N GLY A 702 -25.73 -11.85 -21.74
CA GLY A 702 -25.66 -12.67 -22.95
C GLY A 702 -24.25 -12.85 -23.52
N LEU A 703 -23.24 -12.41 -22.80
CA LEU A 703 -21.83 -12.65 -23.07
C LEU A 703 -21.21 -13.47 -21.94
N PHE A 704 -20.32 -14.40 -22.28
CA PHE A 704 -19.48 -15.06 -21.28
C PHE A 704 -18.04 -14.59 -21.38
N SER A 705 -17.37 -14.51 -20.25
CA SER A 705 -15.93 -14.34 -20.12
C SER A 705 -15.38 -15.51 -19.30
N GLY A 706 -14.55 -16.35 -19.91
CA GLY A 706 -13.96 -17.51 -19.25
C GLY A 706 -12.44 -17.37 -19.11
N MET A 707 -11.92 -17.83 -17.99
CA MET A 707 -10.49 -18.03 -17.74
C MET A 707 -10.23 -19.53 -17.68
N MET A 708 -9.34 -20.01 -18.53
CA MET A 708 -9.03 -21.44 -18.65
C MET A 708 -7.53 -21.65 -18.56
N THR A 709 -7.07 -22.43 -17.61
CA THR A 709 -5.65 -22.78 -17.48
C THR A 709 -5.42 -24.19 -17.99
N VAL A 710 -4.57 -24.29 -19.02
CA VAL A 710 -4.16 -25.54 -19.65
C VAL A 710 -2.67 -25.77 -19.47
N MET A 711 -2.27 -27.06 -19.42
CA MET A 711 -0.89 -27.45 -19.37
C MET A 711 -0.43 -27.81 -20.79
N VAL A 712 0.56 -27.11 -21.29
CA VAL A 712 1.11 -27.31 -22.66
C VAL A 712 2.64 -27.39 -22.61
N ASP A 713 3.24 -28.09 -23.54
CA ASP A 713 4.69 -28.29 -23.63
C ASP A 713 5.37 -27.33 -24.64
N ASP A 714 4.64 -26.85 -25.65
CA ASP A 714 5.18 -25.90 -26.65
C ASP A 714 4.11 -24.94 -27.21
N THR A 715 4.58 -23.91 -27.94
CA THR A 715 3.73 -22.89 -28.58
C THR A 715 2.90 -23.46 -29.73
N SER A 716 3.39 -24.45 -30.46
CA SER A 716 2.66 -24.98 -31.62
C SER A 716 1.39 -25.69 -31.22
N LYS A 717 1.43 -26.44 -30.11
CA LYS A 717 0.24 -27.07 -29.55
C LYS A 717 -0.72 -26.05 -28.96
N LEU A 718 -0.19 -25.01 -28.31
CA LEU A 718 -1.02 -23.90 -27.79
C LEU A 718 -1.77 -23.18 -28.91
N GLU A 719 -1.08 -22.85 -30.02
CA GLU A 719 -1.69 -22.20 -31.17
C GLU A 719 -2.74 -23.07 -31.87
N SER A 720 -2.45 -24.39 -32.00
CA SER A 720 -3.43 -25.35 -32.49
C SER A 720 -4.69 -25.37 -31.62
N LEU A 721 -4.53 -25.41 -30.30
CA LEU A 721 -5.64 -25.36 -29.35
C LEU A 721 -6.44 -24.05 -29.49
N VAL A 722 -5.76 -22.90 -29.52
CA VAL A 722 -6.40 -21.59 -29.67
C VAL A 722 -7.18 -21.50 -30.98
N LYS A 723 -6.63 -21.99 -32.09
CA LYS A 723 -7.32 -22.05 -33.39
C LYS A 723 -8.60 -22.92 -33.29
N LYS A 724 -8.52 -24.09 -32.69
CA LYS A 724 -9.66 -25.01 -32.51
C LYS A 724 -10.75 -24.40 -31.61
N ILE A 725 -10.37 -23.71 -30.51
CA ILE A 725 -11.35 -23.06 -29.64
C ILE A 725 -12.04 -21.89 -30.38
N LYS A 726 -11.33 -21.15 -31.23
CA LYS A 726 -11.92 -20.07 -32.04
C LYS A 726 -12.96 -20.58 -33.06
N THR A 727 -12.93 -21.85 -33.46
CA THR A 727 -13.95 -22.43 -34.36
C THR A 727 -15.25 -22.82 -33.63
N VAL A 728 -15.28 -22.78 -32.32
CA VAL A 728 -16.50 -23.08 -31.55
C VAL A 728 -17.51 -21.96 -31.79
N LYS A 729 -18.73 -22.33 -32.22
CA LYS A 729 -19.81 -21.37 -32.44
C LYS A 729 -20.10 -20.62 -31.13
N GLY A 730 -20.11 -19.28 -31.20
CA GLY A 730 -20.31 -18.41 -30.05
C GLY A 730 -19.02 -17.82 -29.46
N VAL A 731 -17.84 -18.39 -29.67
CA VAL A 731 -16.57 -17.80 -29.26
C VAL A 731 -16.18 -16.64 -30.16
N LYS A 732 -15.99 -15.46 -29.56
CA LYS A 732 -15.56 -14.24 -30.27
C LYS A 732 -14.05 -14.04 -30.24
N GLN A 733 -13.46 -14.27 -29.06
CA GLN A 733 -12.05 -13.96 -28.83
C GLN A 733 -11.42 -14.97 -27.87
N VAL A 734 -10.20 -15.37 -28.20
CA VAL A 734 -9.35 -16.21 -27.34
C VAL A 734 -7.98 -15.54 -27.27
N ASN A 735 -7.59 -15.12 -26.07
CA ASN A 735 -6.31 -14.47 -25.81
C ASN A 735 -5.52 -15.28 -24.79
N ARG A 736 -4.21 -15.26 -24.94
CA ARG A 736 -3.29 -15.75 -23.91
C ARG A 736 -3.15 -14.68 -22.83
N GLY A 737 -3.50 -15.01 -21.57
CA GLY A 737 -3.42 -14.14 -20.41
C GLY A 737 -2.00 -13.98 -19.86
#